data_da58ca4940474bb31b7b79c29230421d
#
_entry.id   da58ca4940474bb31b7b79c29230421d
#
_cell.length_a   1.000
_cell.length_b   1.000
_cell.length_c   1.000
_cell.angle_alpha   90.00
_cell.angle_beta   90.00
_cell.angle_gamma   90.00
#
_symmetry.space_group_name_H-M   'P 1'
#
loop_
_entity.id
_entity.type
_entity.pdbx_description
1 polymer ?
#
loop_
_entity_poly.entity_id
_entity_poly.type
_entity_poly.pdbx_seq_one_letter_code
_entity_poly.pdbx_strand_id
1 'polypeptide(L)'
;GLIQIPGAVPGAPDGFDEVSNVTGYLNTFGVTVADRIRNQFMPLFDPASEPLSDEVLSINDFITQRAGYSLYDAQLAVAEAVKRQLDRKKTALIIAECGSGKTKIGSTALGALHGLWAAQRGRGAEKSFGIVMCPSHVTRKWVREIGETLPDTYAMVVHSITELDRLYTLYEQGDKSVYAVFSKERARDGYMRYPAVRWNERRHAFLCPDCDAVIEMDISEDGTHYTVPADQFFFQKEHKKNHVCPKCGTPLWSAVNPDRRMEWVKIGEYGWVHRYGAEAHLKRTKNAHVCDQLAQLAQDPDGYYPVRGAQRRYPLSTYIKKKLHGRIGSFLCDELHEYNNASGQGDAMAELYGASKLFVGMTATLINGYSSGIFHLLYRIVPGLMLKDGKQYGSPGDFDAEYGVVENAYETRDAEYNANRRASKRKTRTRQLPGVSPLVFSRFLLEYTAFLSLSDMGKDLPSYEEIPVALDMPEDVGECYQAVQNVLQKVLKNDRKAAQKILSAYLNLLTVYPDQPYDQPEVIHPITGMPIVTPKSCGDFSRLFPKEEKVLELVRQKTANGERVLIYTSWTRTDSQQKLLKLLQENGYRTEILAPQIATEKREEWVDKRVKNGLQVLITNPRCVETGLDLNAFTTIIFYSMGYN
;
A
#
# COMPACT_ATOMS: atom_id res chain seq x y z
N GLY A 1 28.15 5.28 -16.22
CA GLY A 1 28.04 6.51 -17.03
C GLY A 1 27.95 7.70 -16.11
N LEU A 2 28.89 8.61 -16.22
CA LEU A 2 28.95 9.85 -15.48
C LEU A 2 27.68 10.67 -15.75
N ILE A 3 27.05 11.17 -14.70
CA ILE A 3 26.00 12.19 -14.79
C ILE A 3 26.72 13.46 -15.26
N GLN A 4 26.56 13.82 -16.53
CA GLN A 4 26.89 15.16 -16.98
C GLN A 4 25.82 16.11 -16.47
N ILE A 5 26.16 16.94 -15.50
CA ILE A 5 25.34 18.05 -15.06
C ILE A 5 25.51 19.14 -16.09
N PRO A 6 24.47 19.55 -16.85
CA PRO A 6 24.57 20.68 -17.76
C PRO A 6 24.82 21.95 -16.94
N GLY A 7 25.95 22.60 -17.15
CA GLY A 7 26.33 23.86 -16.49
C GLY A 7 27.39 23.70 -15.40
N ALA A 8 28.43 22.92 -15.64
CA ALA A 8 29.65 22.99 -14.82
C ALA A 8 30.21 24.41 -14.82
N VAL A 9 30.07 25.07 -13.66
CA VAL A 9 30.71 26.39 -13.44
C VAL A 9 32.22 26.19 -13.40
N PRO A 10 33.02 26.95 -14.11
CA PRO A 10 34.47 26.90 -13.98
C PRO A 10 34.86 27.26 -12.55
N GLY A 11 35.50 26.35 -11.84
CA GLY A 11 35.91 26.52 -10.46
C GLY A 11 35.28 25.52 -9.49
N ALA A 12 34.91 24.28 -9.93
CA ALA A 12 34.56 23.21 -9.03
C ALA A 12 35.74 22.93 -8.08
N PRO A 13 35.50 22.85 -6.75
CA PRO A 13 36.58 22.49 -5.82
C PRO A 13 37.12 21.10 -6.12
N ASP A 14 38.43 20.94 -6.01
CA ASP A 14 39.13 19.65 -6.07
C ASP A 14 38.53 18.68 -5.05
N GLY A 15 37.87 17.62 -5.48
CA GLY A 15 37.22 16.66 -4.61
C GLY A 15 36.21 15.73 -5.31
N PHE A 16 35.99 15.92 -6.61
CA PHE A 16 35.08 15.05 -7.36
C PHE A 16 35.62 13.64 -7.61
N ASP A 17 36.93 13.45 -7.56
CA ASP A 17 37.57 12.16 -7.83
C ASP A 17 37.42 11.15 -6.68
N GLU A 18 37.04 11.60 -5.48
CA GLU A 18 36.84 10.73 -4.29
C GLU A 18 35.41 10.30 -4.03
N VAL A 19 34.43 10.79 -4.79
CA VAL A 19 33.00 10.53 -4.55
C VAL A 19 32.54 9.30 -5.33
N SER A 20 32.55 8.14 -4.70
CA SER A 20 32.12 6.87 -5.30
C SER A 20 30.64 6.52 -5.06
N ASN A 21 29.94 7.23 -4.15
CA ASN A 21 28.54 6.96 -3.79
C ASN A 21 27.81 8.23 -3.31
N VAL A 22 26.47 8.13 -3.17
CA VAL A 22 25.61 9.25 -2.76
C VAL A 22 25.98 9.79 -1.38
N THR A 23 26.35 8.92 -0.45
CA THR A 23 26.75 9.31 0.92
C THR A 23 28.03 10.16 0.88
N GLY A 24 29.04 9.73 0.12
CA GLY A 24 30.27 10.49 -0.09
C GLY A 24 29.99 11.86 -0.73
N TYR A 25 29.11 11.91 -1.74
CA TYR A 25 28.68 13.15 -2.36
C TYR A 25 28.01 14.10 -1.36
N LEU A 26 27.07 13.61 -0.55
CA LEU A 26 26.38 14.43 0.44
C LEU A 26 27.30 14.87 1.58
N ASN A 27 28.24 14.05 1.99
CA ASN A 27 29.24 14.45 3.00
C ASN A 27 30.15 15.56 2.49
N THR A 28 30.52 15.53 1.19
CA THR A 28 31.41 16.53 0.59
C THR A 28 30.68 17.80 0.18
N PHE A 29 29.50 17.67 -0.41
CA PHE A 29 28.76 18.79 -1.02
C PHE A 29 27.42 19.11 -0.37
N GLY A 30 27.01 18.38 0.68
CA GLY A 30 25.68 18.48 1.27
C GLY A 30 25.34 19.88 1.76
N VAL A 31 26.29 20.60 2.37
CA VAL A 31 26.10 21.99 2.80
C VAL A 31 25.84 22.89 1.61
N THR A 32 26.67 22.79 0.56
CA THR A 32 26.52 23.61 -0.68
C THR A 32 25.20 23.31 -1.39
N VAL A 33 24.78 22.05 -1.43
CA VAL A 33 23.50 21.63 -2.00
C VAL A 33 22.34 22.17 -1.17
N ALA A 34 22.42 22.05 0.16
CA ALA A 34 21.42 22.58 1.08
C ALA A 34 21.26 24.11 0.94
N ASP A 35 22.37 24.85 0.85
CA ASP A 35 22.34 26.30 0.67
C ASP A 35 21.75 26.70 -0.69
N ARG A 36 22.06 25.96 -1.76
CA ARG A 36 21.42 26.18 -3.06
C ARG A 36 19.93 25.93 -3.01
N ILE A 37 19.50 24.85 -2.35
CA ILE A 37 18.08 24.54 -2.16
C ILE A 37 17.40 25.65 -1.35
N ARG A 38 17.98 26.09 -0.24
CA ARG A 38 17.45 27.18 0.59
C ARG A 38 17.31 28.49 -0.20
N ASN A 39 18.29 28.81 -1.04
CA ASN A 39 18.27 30.02 -1.86
C ASN A 39 17.28 29.96 -3.03
N GLN A 40 16.97 28.77 -3.54
CA GLN A 40 16.01 28.57 -4.65
C GLN A 40 14.57 28.40 -4.17
N PHE A 41 14.37 27.82 -3.00
CA PHE A 41 13.06 27.51 -2.43
C PHE A 41 12.89 28.25 -1.11
N MET A 42 12.39 29.46 -1.17
CA MET A 42 12.00 30.18 0.04
C MET A 42 10.84 29.42 0.71
N PRO A 43 10.95 29.05 2.00
CA PRO A 43 9.88 28.38 2.72
C PRO A 43 8.64 29.30 2.74
N LEU A 44 7.46 28.70 2.68
CA LEU A 44 6.19 29.45 2.79
C LEU A 44 5.96 29.96 4.21
N PHE A 45 6.58 29.33 5.17
CA PHE A 45 6.57 29.71 6.59
C PHE A 45 7.89 29.31 7.23
N ASP A 46 8.48 30.23 7.98
CA ASP A 46 9.68 30.01 8.78
C ASP A 46 9.34 30.26 10.26
N PRO A 47 9.21 29.20 11.07
CA PRO A 47 8.84 29.33 12.49
C PRO A 47 9.87 30.08 13.34
N ALA A 48 11.11 30.24 12.85
CA ALA A 48 12.14 30.99 13.56
C ALA A 48 11.99 32.51 13.39
N SER A 49 11.34 32.97 12.33
CA SER A 49 11.24 34.39 11.96
C SER A 49 9.81 34.94 11.91
N GLU A 50 8.80 34.05 11.83
CA GLU A 50 7.41 34.43 11.67
C GLU A 50 6.51 33.81 12.75
N PRO A 51 5.55 34.57 13.33
CA PRO A 51 4.56 34.00 14.23
C PRO A 51 3.53 33.14 13.46
N LEU A 52 2.93 32.19 14.17
CA LEU A 52 1.76 31.45 13.69
C LEU A 52 0.58 32.44 13.51
N SER A 53 -0.27 32.16 12.52
CA SER A 53 -1.47 32.95 12.32
C SER A 53 -2.55 32.67 13.36
N ASP A 54 -3.39 33.67 13.63
CA ASP A 54 -4.50 33.55 14.58
C ASP A 54 -5.46 32.41 14.24
N GLU A 55 -5.66 32.12 12.93
CA GLU A 55 -6.52 31.03 12.48
C GLU A 55 -5.97 29.66 12.88
N VAL A 56 -4.65 29.43 12.77
CA VAL A 56 -4.02 28.16 13.20
C VAL A 56 -4.09 28.04 14.71
N LEU A 57 -3.81 29.12 15.45
CA LEU A 57 -3.91 29.14 16.91
C LEU A 57 -5.35 28.88 17.38
N SER A 58 -6.34 29.48 16.74
CA SER A 58 -7.76 29.26 17.06
C SER A 58 -8.18 27.78 16.88
N ILE A 59 -7.69 27.11 15.82
CA ILE A 59 -7.97 25.68 15.66
C ILE A 59 -7.26 24.87 16.74
N ASN A 60 -6.03 25.22 17.11
CA ASN A 60 -5.30 24.53 18.20
C ASN A 60 -6.01 24.70 19.55
N ASP A 61 -6.53 25.88 19.85
CA ASP A 61 -7.35 26.13 21.03
C ASP A 61 -8.62 25.28 21.04
N PHE A 62 -9.28 25.15 19.89
CA PHE A 62 -10.44 24.27 19.74
C PHE A 62 -10.08 22.80 20.00
N ILE A 63 -8.95 22.32 19.45
CA ILE A 63 -8.44 20.96 19.71
C ILE A 63 -8.17 20.78 21.20
N THR A 64 -7.52 21.75 21.85
CA THR A 64 -7.22 21.70 23.28
C THR A 64 -8.47 21.58 24.13
N GLN A 65 -9.51 22.37 23.82
CA GLN A 65 -10.80 22.32 24.51
C GLN A 65 -11.55 21.01 24.27
N ARG A 66 -11.46 20.46 23.04
CA ARG A 66 -12.26 19.32 22.63
C ARG A 66 -11.63 17.98 22.93
N ALA A 67 -10.31 17.86 22.73
CA ALA A 67 -9.54 16.63 22.85
C ALA A 67 -8.65 16.58 24.12
N GLY A 68 -8.44 17.70 24.80
CA GLY A 68 -7.68 17.77 26.04
C GLY A 68 -6.15 17.83 25.84
N TYR A 69 -5.68 18.10 24.62
CA TYR A 69 -4.25 18.28 24.30
C TYR A 69 -4.07 19.30 23.18
N SER A 70 -2.91 19.95 23.16
CA SER A 70 -2.49 20.87 22.09
C SER A 70 -1.57 20.15 21.11
N LEU A 71 -1.51 20.66 19.87
CA LEU A 71 -0.52 20.23 18.90
C LEU A 71 0.87 20.74 19.28
N TYR A 72 1.91 20.01 18.92
CA TYR A 72 3.30 20.45 19.07
C TYR A 72 3.61 21.59 18.11
N ASP A 73 4.59 22.43 18.47
CA ASP A 73 5.00 23.58 17.66
C ASP A 73 5.39 23.19 16.23
N ALA A 74 6.10 22.08 16.07
CA ALA A 74 6.45 21.56 14.74
C ALA A 74 5.22 21.15 13.92
N GLN A 75 4.19 20.59 14.54
CA GLN A 75 2.93 20.25 13.86
C GLN A 75 2.18 21.52 13.43
N LEU A 76 2.14 22.54 14.29
CA LEU A 76 1.52 23.83 13.99
C LEU A 76 2.26 24.57 12.87
N ALA A 77 3.59 24.52 12.86
CA ALA A 77 4.41 25.08 11.78
C ALA A 77 4.11 24.43 10.42
N VAL A 78 3.99 23.11 10.39
CA VAL A 78 3.59 22.39 9.17
C VAL A 78 2.16 22.73 8.76
N ALA A 79 1.23 22.83 9.70
CA ALA A 79 -0.16 23.23 9.40
C ALA A 79 -0.23 24.65 8.82
N GLU A 80 0.54 25.61 9.34
CA GLU A 80 0.65 26.97 8.81
C GLU A 80 1.21 26.98 7.38
N ALA A 81 2.31 26.23 7.11
CA ALA A 81 2.89 26.13 5.79
C ALA A 81 1.91 25.50 4.77
N VAL A 82 1.21 24.44 5.17
CA VAL A 82 0.18 23.77 4.35
C VAL A 82 -1.01 24.70 4.08
N LYS A 83 -1.47 25.47 5.08
CA LYS A 83 -2.51 26.50 4.92
C LYS A 83 -2.11 27.52 3.85
N ARG A 84 -0.89 28.07 3.96
CA ARG A 84 -0.36 29.06 3.00
C ARG A 84 -0.22 28.46 1.60
N GLN A 85 0.16 27.21 1.48
CA GLN A 85 0.23 26.51 0.21
C GLN A 85 -1.16 26.38 -0.44
N LEU A 86 -2.16 25.94 0.34
CA LEU A 86 -3.51 25.74 -0.15
C LEU A 86 -4.24 27.03 -0.48
N ASP A 87 -3.88 28.15 0.13
CA ASP A 87 -4.40 29.47 -0.23
C ASP A 87 -3.91 29.92 -1.62
N ARG A 88 -2.74 29.45 -2.04
CA ARG A 88 -2.13 29.81 -3.34
C ARG A 88 -2.38 28.76 -4.41
N LYS A 89 -2.41 27.47 -4.04
CA LYS A 89 -2.45 26.33 -4.97
C LYS A 89 -3.42 25.25 -4.46
N LYS A 90 -3.91 24.45 -5.39
CA LYS A 90 -4.84 23.36 -5.10
C LYS A 90 -4.24 22.27 -4.21
N THR A 91 -2.94 22.02 -4.32
CA THR A 91 -2.28 20.80 -3.82
C THR A 91 -1.28 21.12 -2.72
N ALA A 92 -1.39 20.38 -1.62
CA ALA A 92 -0.35 20.27 -0.60
C ALA A 92 -0.12 18.80 -0.24
N LEU A 93 1.13 18.45 0.07
CA LEU A 93 1.54 17.12 0.50
C LEU A 93 2.18 17.22 1.89
N ILE A 94 1.84 16.28 2.75
CA ILE A 94 2.45 16.12 4.08
C ILE A 94 3.16 14.77 4.09
N ILE A 95 4.49 14.82 4.06
CA ILE A 95 5.34 13.63 4.22
C ILE A 95 5.88 13.66 5.63
N ALA A 96 5.32 12.83 6.50
CA ALA A 96 5.66 12.87 7.91
C ALA A 96 5.66 11.45 8.50
N GLU A 97 6.60 11.18 9.40
CA GLU A 97 6.78 9.86 10.00
C GLU A 97 5.50 9.33 10.67
N CYS A 98 5.43 8.01 10.87
CA CYS A 98 4.32 7.40 11.59
C CYS A 98 4.24 7.95 13.01
N GLY A 99 3.02 8.26 13.49
CA GLY A 99 2.85 8.87 14.82
C GLY A 99 3.00 10.40 14.86
N SER A 100 3.42 11.05 13.78
CA SER A 100 3.60 12.53 13.73
C SER A 100 2.32 13.35 13.73
N GLY A 101 1.12 12.72 13.73
CA GLY A 101 -0.16 13.44 13.77
C GLY A 101 -0.62 14.02 12.42
N LYS A 102 -0.24 13.41 11.30
CA LYS A 102 -0.61 13.83 9.93
C LYS A 102 -2.07 14.23 9.76
N THR A 103 -2.98 13.42 10.30
CA THR A 103 -4.43 13.64 10.26
C THR A 103 -4.81 14.98 10.88
N LYS A 104 -4.30 15.28 12.08
CA LYS A 104 -4.54 16.55 12.78
C LYS A 104 -3.93 17.72 12.02
N ILE A 105 -2.68 17.58 11.54
CA ILE A 105 -1.98 18.63 10.79
C ILE A 105 -2.78 19.02 9.54
N GLY A 106 -3.16 18.03 8.70
CA GLY A 106 -3.90 18.29 7.47
C GLY A 106 -5.28 18.89 7.72
N SER A 107 -6.00 18.42 8.75
CA SER A 107 -7.30 18.96 9.15
C SER A 107 -7.17 20.38 9.72
N THR A 108 -6.17 20.64 10.57
CA THR A 108 -5.89 21.98 11.12
C THR A 108 -5.61 23.00 10.01
N ALA A 109 -4.77 22.63 9.02
CA ALA A 109 -4.48 23.52 7.90
C ALA A 109 -5.73 23.90 7.10
N LEU A 110 -6.65 22.95 6.86
CA LEU A 110 -7.92 23.22 6.18
C LEU A 110 -8.88 24.07 7.02
N GLY A 111 -8.98 23.78 8.33
CA GLY A 111 -9.81 24.56 9.24
C GLY A 111 -9.35 26.01 9.33
N ALA A 112 -8.04 26.22 9.48
CA ALA A 112 -7.43 27.54 9.51
C ALA A 112 -7.61 28.30 8.18
N LEU A 113 -7.48 27.60 7.04
CA LEU A 113 -7.74 28.20 5.72
C LEU A 113 -9.20 28.65 5.54
N HIS A 114 -10.16 27.84 5.99
CA HIS A 114 -11.56 28.20 5.97
C HIS A 114 -11.84 29.41 6.89
N GLY A 115 -11.20 29.49 8.06
CA GLY A 115 -11.25 30.65 8.95
C GLY A 115 -10.73 31.92 8.29
N LEU A 116 -9.57 31.84 7.60
CA LEU A 116 -9.01 32.93 6.83
C LEU A 116 -9.97 33.44 5.75
N TRP A 117 -10.54 32.54 4.96
CA TRP A 117 -11.48 32.92 3.90
C TRP A 117 -12.79 33.47 4.43
N ALA A 118 -13.26 32.98 5.57
CA ALA A 118 -14.43 33.54 6.24
C ALA A 118 -14.18 34.99 6.68
N ALA A 119 -13.03 35.24 7.32
CA ALA A 119 -12.63 36.58 7.76
C ALA A 119 -12.48 37.54 6.56
N GLN A 120 -11.80 37.13 5.49
CA GLN A 120 -11.65 37.92 4.27
C GLN A 120 -12.99 38.31 3.61
N ARG A 121 -14.02 37.46 3.75
CA ARG A 121 -15.36 37.69 3.21
C ARG A 121 -16.32 38.35 4.17
N GLY A 122 -15.85 38.71 5.36
CA GLY A 122 -16.68 39.27 6.43
C GLY A 122 -17.78 38.30 6.92
N ARG A 123 -17.51 36.99 6.91
CA ARG A 123 -18.43 35.93 7.34
C ARG A 123 -17.94 35.29 8.63
N GLY A 124 -18.87 34.83 9.46
CA GLY A 124 -18.52 34.14 10.71
C GLY A 124 -17.88 32.74 10.47
N ALA A 125 -18.25 32.07 9.37
CA ALA A 125 -17.69 30.77 8.98
C ALA A 125 -17.76 30.56 7.46
N GLU A 126 -16.82 29.80 6.92
CA GLU A 126 -16.84 29.29 5.55
C GLU A 126 -17.28 27.83 5.56
N LYS A 127 -18.45 27.58 4.99
CA LYS A 127 -19.04 26.24 4.90
C LYS A 127 -18.44 25.46 3.74
N SER A 128 -18.03 24.21 3.96
CA SER A 128 -17.38 23.36 2.95
C SER A 128 -17.92 21.93 2.98
N PHE A 129 -18.08 21.31 1.81
CA PHE A 129 -18.27 19.86 1.70
C PHE A 129 -16.94 19.22 1.38
N GLY A 130 -16.39 18.48 2.35
CA GLY A 130 -15.11 17.78 2.24
C GLY A 130 -15.28 16.28 2.07
N ILE A 131 -14.27 15.64 1.52
CA ILE A 131 -14.16 14.18 1.42
C ILE A 131 -12.84 13.70 1.98
N VAL A 132 -12.85 12.50 2.56
CA VAL A 132 -11.67 11.80 3.04
C VAL A 132 -11.63 10.41 2.42
N MET A 133 -10.51 10.05 1.81
CA MET A 133 -10.22 8.71 1.34
C MET A 133 -9.04 8.14 2.13
N CYS A 134 -9.26 7.02 2.80
CA CYS A 134 -8.29 6.42 3.72
C CYS A 134 -8.37 4.89 3.69
N PRO A 135 -7.43 4.16 4.32
CA PRO A 135 -7.59 2.73 4.58
C PRO A 135 -8.85 2.42 5.39
N SER A 136 -9.47 1.26 5.14
CA SER A 136 -10.79 0.91 5.70
C SER A 136 -10.83 0.90 7.23
N HIS A 137 -9.74 0.52 7.88
CA HIS A 137 -9.65 0.40 9.34
C HIS A 137 -9.57 1.74 10.08
N VAL A 138 -9.19 2.84 9.41
CA VAL A 138 -9.08 4.17 10.03
C VAL A 138 -10.26 5.09 9.72
N THR A 139 -11.28 4.62 8.99
CA THR A 139 -12.43 5.47 8.62
C THR A 139 -13.15 6.08 9.82
N ARG A 140 -13.37 5.32 10.90
CA ARG A 140 -13.99 5.82 12.13
C ARG A 140 -13.07 6.78 12.89
N LYS A 141 -11.77 6.49 12.91
CA LYS A 141 -10.76 7.39 13.48
C LYS A 141 -10.82 8.75 12.78
N TRP A 142 -10.87 8.76 11.45
CA TRP A 142 -11.00 10.00 10.68
C TRP A 142 -12.25 10.81 11.05
N VAL A 143 -13.40 10.16 11.26
CA VAL A 143 -14.62 10.85 11.72
C VAL A 143 -14.42 11.50 13.09
N ARG A 144 -13.80 10.78 14.04
CA ARG A 144 -13.45 11.30 15.37
C ARG A 144 -12.48 12.49 15.27
N GLU A 145 -11.38 12.31 14.53
CA GLU A 145 -10.33 13.31 14.34
C GLU A 145 -10.86 14.62 13.74
N ILE A 146 -11.74 14.53 12.72
CA ILE A 146 -12.39 15.71 12.14
C ILE A 146 -13.24 16.42 13.20
N GLY A 147 -14.05 15.69 13.96
CA GLY A 147 -14.90 16.28 15.01
C GLY A 147 -14.13 16.90 16.17
N GLU A 148 -12.89 16.46 16.42
CA GLU A 148 -11.99 17.03 17.40
C GLU A 148 -11.17 18.23 16.90
N THR A 149 -11.06 18.37 15.56
CA THR A 149 -10.18 19.37 14.94
C THR A 149 -10.96 20.53 14.32
N LEU A 150 -12.09 20.25 13.67
CA LEU A 150 -12.82 21.24 12.90
C LEU A 150 -14.07 21.70 13.64
N PRO A 151 -14.16 22.98 14.03
CA PRO A 151 -15.39 23.53 14.63
C PRO A 151 -16.54 23.47 13.63
N ASP A 152 -17.76 23.41 14.14
CA ASP A 152 -19.01 23.41 13.37
C ASP A 152 -19.00 22.46 12.16
N THR A 153 -18.44 21.27 12.36
CA THR A 153 -18.27 20.26 11.31
C THR A 153 -18.97 18.97 11.69
N TYR A 154 -19.64 18.35 10.72
CA TYR A 154 -20.20 17.01 10.84
C TYR A 154 -19.45 16.06 9.90
N ALA A 155 -19.01 14.92 10.41
CA ALA A 155 -18.35 13.89 9.63
C ALA A 155 -19.06 12.54 9.78
N MET A 156 -19.11 11.76 8.70
CA MET A 156 -19.73 10.44 8.69
C MET A 156 -18.99 9.48 7.76
N VAL A 157 -18.90 8.20 8.17
CA VAL A 157 -18.44 7.14 7.27
C VAL A 157 -19.54 6.84 6.25
N VAL A 158 -19.18 6.86 4.97
CA VAL A 158 -20.08 6.65 3.84
C VAL A 158 -19.78 5.31 3.16
N HIS A 159 -20.79 4.45 3.08
CA HIS A 159 -20.70 3.13 2.45
C HIS A 159 -21.46 3.02 1.12
N SER A 160 -22.27 4.00 0.79
CA SER A 160 -23.15 3.97 -0.40
C SER A 160 -23.41 5.36 -0.97
N ILE A 161 -23.82 5.40 -2.24
CA ILE A 161 -24.24 6.63 -2.92
C ILE A 161 -25.44 7.27 -2.19
N THR A 162 -26.38 6.46 -1.72
CA THR A 162 -27.57 6.98 -0.99
C THR A 162 -27.17 7.70 0.29
N GLU A 163 -26.17 7.19 1.02
CA GLU A 163 -25.64 7.87 2.21
C GLU A 163 -24.89 9.16 1.84
N LEU A 164 -24.13 9.13 0.75
CA LEU A 164 -23.45 10.31 0.23
C LEU A 164 -24.43 11.40 -0.16
N ASP A 165 -25.53 11.07 -0.86
CA ASP A 165 -26.55 12.02 -1.27
C ASP A 165 -27.29 12.62 -0.07
N ARG A 166 -27.62 11.80 0.94
CA ARG A 166 -28.20 12.29 2.20
C ARG A 166 -27.27 13.26 2.91
N LEU A 167 -25.99 12.91 2.96
CA LEU A 167 -24.97 13.74 3.60
C LEU A 167 -24.78 15.06 2.84
N TYR A 168 -24.81 15.01 1.50
CA TYR A 168 -24.71 16.19 0.66
C TYR A 168 -25.95 17.09 0.82
N THR A 169 -27.15 16.51 0.93
CA THR A 169 -28.40 17.25 1.21
C THR A 169 -28.34 17.94 2.58
N LEU A 170 -27.81 17.25 3.60
CA LEU A 170 -27.56 17.84 4.92
C LEU A 170 -26.63 19.06 4.84
N TYR A 171 -25.58 18.96 4.03
CA TYR A 171 -24.69 20.08 3.76
C TYR A 171 -25.39 21.25 3.07
N GLU A 172 -26.22 21.00 2.05
CA GLU A 172 -26.92 22.07 1.32
C GLU A 172 -27.91 22.80 2.21
N GLN A 173 -28.65 22.09 3.04
CA GLN A 173 -29.73 22.62 3.90
C GLN A 173 -29.24 23.18 5.24
N GLY A 174 -28.10 22.74 5.75
CA GLY A 174 -27.55 23.17 7.03
C GLY A 174 -26.50 24.28 6.90
N ASP A 175 -25.96 24.69 8.02
CA ASP A 175 -24.94 25.76 8.18
C ASP A 175 -23.54 25.22 8.51
N LYS A 176 -23.44 23.92 8.76
CA LYS A 176 -22.19 23.27 9.13
C LYS A 176 -21.41 22.80 7.91
N SER A 177 -20.11 22.74 8.04
CA SER A 177 -19.26 21.98 7.14
C SER A 177 -19.52 20.49 7.31
N VAL A 178 -19.41 19.74 6.22
CA VAL A 178 -19.70 18.30 6.23
C VAL A 178 -18.60 17.53 5.54
N TYR A 179 -18.16 16.41 6.14
CA TYR A 179 -17.14 15.53 5.58
C TYR A 179 -17.67 14.11 5.38
N ALA A 180 -17.53 13.61 4.15
CA ALA A 180 -17.79 12.22 3.80
C ALA A 180 -16.49 11.42 3.90
N VAL A 181 -16.40 10.46 4.82
CA VAL A 181 -15.25 9.60 5.01
C VAL A 181 -15.53 8.23 4.40
N PHE A 182 -14.68 7.72 3.53
CA PHE A 182 -14.83 6.40 2.92
C PHE A 182 -13.50 5.72 2.64
N SER A 183 -13.54 4.41 2.59
CA SER A 183 -12.33 3.64 2.31
C SER A 183 -11.96 3.67 0.83
N LYS A 184 -10.67 3.43 0.54
CA LYS A 184 -10.13 3.31 -0.82
C LYS A 184 -10.83 2.22 -1.65
N GLU A 185 -11.27 1.14 -1.00
CA GLU A 185 -12.05 0.08 -1.64
C GLU A 185 -13.43 0.59 -2.05
N ARG A 186 -14.10 1.35 -1.17
CA ARG A 186 -15.41 1.96 -1.48
C ARG A 186 -15.33 3.01 -2.57
N ALA A 187 -14.25 3.79 -2.59
CA ALA A 187 -14.01 4.74 -3.66
C ALA A 187 -13.91 4.06 -5.02
N ARG A 188 -13.18 2.94 -5.08
CA ARG A 188 -12.89 2.17 -6.30
C ARG A 188 -14.00 1.22 -6.72
N ASP A 189 -14.64 0.52 -5.76
CA ASP A 189 -15.51 -0.62 -6.03
C ASP A 189 -16.79 -0.20 -6.75
N GLY A 190 -16.89 -0.67 -7.99
CA GLY A 190 -18.00 -0.42 -8.87
C GLY A 190 -18.77 -1.68 -9.26
N TYR A 191 -19.50 -1.59 -10.37
CA TYR A 191 -20.14 -2.74 -10.96
C TYR A 191 -19.13 -3.80 -11.33
N MET A 192 -19.51 -5.05 -11.12
CA MET A 192 -18.75 -6.16 -11.64
C MET A 192 -18.77 -6.10 -13.17
N ARG A 193 -17.60 -6.18 -13.79
CA ARG A 193 -17.45 -6.22 -15.25
C ARG A 193 -17.24 -7.67 -15.68
N TYR A 194 -17.71 -8.00 -16.85
CA TYR A 194 -17.58 -9.31 -17.46
C TYR A 194 -17.03 -9.18 -18.88
N PRO A 195 -16.41 -10.25 -19.44
CA PRO A 195 -16.02 -10.25 -20.85
C PRO A 195 -17.26 -10.09 -21.73
N ALA A 196 -17.24 -9.07 -22.59
CA ALA A 196 -18.35 -8.79 -23.53
C ALA A 196 -18.17 -9.48 -24.89
N VAL A 197 -17.05 -10.16 -25.08
CA VAL A 197 -16.72 -10.88 -26.31
C VAL A 197 -17.63 -12.09 -26.54
N ARG A 198 -17.93 -12.40 -27.80
CA ARG A 198 -18.76 -13.53 -28.19
C ARG A 198 -17.90 -14.64 -28.80
N TRP A 199 -18.14 -15.90 -28.43
CA TRP A 199 -17.48 -17.03 -29.03
C TRP A 199 -18.12 -17.34 -30.41
N ASN A 200 -17.30 -17.52 -31.41
CA ASN A 200 -17.74 -17.96 -32.76
C ASN A 200 -17.15 -19.34 -33.09
N GLU A 201 -17.99 -20.35 -33.10
CA GLU A 201 -17.56 -21.73 -33.31
C GLU A 201 -16.94 -21.96 -34.71
N ARG A 202 -17.46 -21.30 -35.77
CA ARG A 202 -16.93 -21.46 -37.11
C ARG A 202 -15.52 -20.90 -37.28
N ARG A 203 -15.20 -19.83 -36.56
CA ARG A 203 -13.88 -19.18 -36.59
C ARG A 203 -12.96 -19.66 -35.47
N HIS A 204 -13.46 -20.50 -34.57
CA HIS A 204 -12.75 -20.90 -33.34
C HIS A 204 -12.08 -19.71 -32.64
N ALA A 205 -12.79 -18.58 -32.51
CA ALA A 205 -12.24 -17.33 -31.98
C ALA A 205 -13.29 -16.50 -31.25
N PHE A 206 -12.81 -15.69 -30.30
CA PHE A 206 -13.63 -14.64 -29.68
C PHE A 206 -13.70 -13.41 -30.60
N LEU A 207 -14.90 -12.89 -30.78
CA LEU A 207 -15.16 -11.73 -31.63
C LEU A 207 -15.50 -10.50 -30.78
N CYS A 208 -15.09 -9.35 -31.30
CA CYS A 208 -15.51 -8.06 -30.77
C CYS A 208 -17.04 -7.93 -30.78
N PRO A 209 -17.69 -7.43 -29.73
CA PRO A 209 -19.13 -7.31 -29.65
C PRO A 209 -19.73 -6.31 -30.66
N ASP A 210 -18.92 -5.44 -31.25
CA ASP A 210 -19.34 -4.35 -32.12
C ASP A 210 -18.92 -4.59 -33.58
N CYS A 211 -17.64 -4.76 -33.87
CA CYS A 211 -17.14 -4.84 -35.25
C CYS A 211 -16.86 -6.27 -35.74
N ASP A 212 -17.16 -7.32 -34.98
CA ASP A 212 -16.92 -8.72 -35.26
C ASP A 212 -15.46 -9.09 -35.65
N ALA A 213 -14.51 -8.22 -35.32
CA ALA A 213 -13.10 -8.53 -35.47
C ALA A 213 -12.69 -9.65 -34.50
N VAL A 214 -11.82 -10.53 -34.93
CA VAL A 214 -11.20 -11.55 -34.08
C VAL A 214 -10.34 -10.81 -33.04
N ILE A 215 -10.50 -11.18 -31.79
CA ILE A 215 -9.64 -10.67 -30.71
C ILE A 215 -8.39 -11.55 -30.66
N GLU A 216 -7.25 -10.91 -30.71
CA GLU A 216 -5.94 -11.52 -30.80
C GLU A 216 -5.12 -11.23 -29.54
N MET A 217 -4.19 -12.12 -29.23
CA MET A 217 -3.21 -11.97 -28.15
C MET A 217 -1.80 -12.27 -28.66
N ASP A 218 -0.83 -11.58 -28.11
CA ASP A 218 0.58 -11.82 -28.42
C ASP A 218 1.12 -12.91 -27.49
N ILE A 219 1.69 -13.94 -28.06
CA ILE A 219 2.44 -14.98 -27.37
C ILE A 219 3.91 -14.92 -27.76
N SER A 220 4.79 -15.28 -26.85
CA SER A 220 6.22 -15.34 -27.10
C SER A 220 6.70 -16.76 -26.84
N GLU A 221 7.18 -17.42 -27.88
CA GLU A 221 7.86 -18.72 -27.80
C GLU A 221 9.28 -18.57 -28.37
N ASP A 222 10.26 -19.03 -27.63
CA ASP A 222 11.68 -19.02 -28.00
C ASP A 222 12.22 -17.66 -28.49
N GLY A 223 11.69 -16.57 -27.93
CA GLY A 223 12.07 -15.19 -28.29
C GLY A 223 11.42 -14.69 -29.58
N THR A 224 10.56 -15.47 -30.22
CA THR A 224 9.74 -15.06 -31.35
C THR A 224 8.34 -14.69 -30.89
N HIS A 225 7.82 -13.55 -31.38
CA HIS A 225 6.48 -13.07 -31.06
C HIS A 225 5.49 -13.49 -32.14
N TYR A 226 4.40 -14.10 -31.73
CA TYR A 226 3.30 -14.50 -32.60
C TYR A 226 2.00 -13.85 -32.09
N THR A 227 1.19 -13.41 -33.06
CA THR A 227 -0.17 -12.96 -32.77
C THR A 227 -1.13 -14.10 -33.12
N VAL A 228 -1.88 -14.55 -32.13
CA VAL A 228 -2.84 -15.66 -32.24
C VAL A 228 -4.22 -15.24 -31.75
N PRO A 229 -5.31 -15.91 -32.17
CA PRO A 229 -6.61 -15.66 -31.59
C PRO A 229 -6.59 -15.83 -30.08
N ALA A 230 -7.20 -14.89 -29.37
CA ALA A 230 -7.28 -14.92 -27.93
C ALA A 230 -8.05 -16.14 -27.43
N ASP A 231 -7.48 -16.86 -26.49
CA ASP A 231 -8.12 -17.99 -25.82
C ASP A 231 -9.01 -17.55 -24.66
N GLN A 232 -9.74 -18.48 -24.05
CA GLN A 232 -10.60 -18.20 -22.90
C GLN A 232 -9.82 -17.70 -21.66
N PHE A 233 -8.53 -18.04 -21.52
CA PHE A 233 -7.70 -17.62 -20.41
C PHE A 233 -7.29 -16.15 -20.53
N PHE A 234 -7.26 -15.60 -21.73
CA PHE A 234 -7.04 -14.19 -21.97
C PHE A 234 -8.10 -13.30 -21.30
N PHE A 235 -9.34 -13.81 -21.20
CA PHE A 235 -10.46 -13.12 -20.56
C PHE A 235 -10.73 -13.58 -19.11
N GLN A 236 -9.92 -14.47 -18.53
CA GLN A 236 -10.13 -14.96 -17.17
C GLN A 236 -10.09 -13.84 -16.13
N LYS A 237 -9.17 -12.89 -16.30
CA LYS A 237 -9.04 -11.71 -15.43
C LYS A 237 -9.02 -10.45 -16.27
N GLU A 238 -9.61 -9.39 -15.73
CA GLU A 238 -9.58 -8.09 -16.37
C GLU A 238 -8.16 -7.50 -16.33
N HIS A 239 -7.59 -7.24 -17.50
CA HIS A 239 -6.31 -6.58 -17.69
C HIS A 239 -6.47 -5.34 -18.57
N LYS A 240 -5.58 -4.35 -18.43
CA LYS A 240 -5.60 -3.14 -19.27
C LYS A 240 -5.56 -3.45 -20.77
N LYS A 241 -4.82 -4.49 -21.18
CA LYS A 241 -4.72 -4.93 -22.57
C LYS A 241 -6.04 -5.48 -23.14
N ASN A 242 -6.97 -5.88 -22.28
CA ASN A 242 -8.25 -6.50 -22.67
C ASN A 242 -9.40 -5.49 -22.63
N HIS A 243 -9.11 -4.23 -22.44
CA HIS A 243 -10.15 -3.22 -22.24
C HIS A 243 -10.83 -2.75 -23.51
N VAL A 244 -10.13 -2.74 -24.63
CA VAL A 244 -10.67 -2.23 -25.91
C VAL A 244 -10.27 -3.12 -27.09
N CYS A 245 -11.14 -3.17 -28.10
CA CYS A 245 -10.84 -3.80 -29.37
C CYS A 245 -9.77 -2.99 -30.12
N PRO A 246 -8.67 -3.61 -30.59
CA PRO A 246 -7.63 -2.88 -31.33
C PRO A 246 -8.15 -2.27 -32.65
N LYS A 247 -9.20 -2.85 -33.26
CA LYS A 247 -9.72 -2.39 -34.53
C LYS A 247 -10.70 -1.24 -34.44
N CYS A 248 -11.64 -1.27 -33.48
CA CYS A 248 -12.71 -0.27 -33.40
C CYS A 248 -12.76 0.51 -32.09
N GLY A 249 -11.89 0.18 -31.12
CA GLY A 249 -11.86 0.85 -29.81
C GLY A 249 -12.99 0.46 -28.86
N THR A 250 -13.90 -0.43 -29.25
CA THR A 250 -15.01 -0.86 -28.39
C THR A 250 -14.50 -1.60 -27.15
N PRO A 251 -15.04 -1.29 -25.94
CA PRO A 251 -14.69 -2.01 -24.73
C PRO A 251 -15.01 -3.50 -24.81
N LEU A 252 -14.03 -4.34 -24.49
CA LEU A 252 -14.19 -5.81 -24.44
C LEU A 252 -14.74 -6.31 -23.10
N TRP A 253 -14.93 -5.39 -22.14
CA TRP A 253 -15.49 -5.65 -20.83
C TRP A 253 -16.68 -4.71 -20.57
N SER A 254 -17.78 -5.28 -20.12
CA SER A 254 -19.02 -4.55 -19.88
C SER A 254 -19.49 -4.72 -18.43
N ALA A 255 -20.33 -3.82 -17.95
CA ALA A 255 -20.98 -3.97 -16.66
C ALA A 255 -22.03 -5.08 -16.73
N VAL A 256 -22.01 -5.99 -15.74
CA VAL A 256 -22.93 -7.11 -15.70
C VAL A 256 -24.20 -6.78 -14.91
N ASN A 257 -25.34 -7.18 -15.48
CA ASN A 257 -26.54 -7.39 -14.68
C ASN A 257 -26.56 -8.86 -14.24
N PRO A 258 -26.45 -9.15 -12.93
CA PRO A 258 -26.34 -10.52 -12.43
C PRO A 258 -27.59 -11.38 -12.68
N ASP A 259 -28.73 -10.75 -13.03
CA ASP A 259 -29.97 -11.46 -13.29
C ASP A 259 -30.09 -11.98 -14.73
N ARG A 260 -29.16 -11.64 -15.61
CA ARG A 260 -29.15 -12.14 -17.00
C ARG A 260 -28.28 -13.39 -17.13
N ARG A 261 -28.75 -14.37 -17.89
CA ARG A 261 -27.95 -15.50 -18.37
C ARG A 261 -26.79 -14.99 -19.21
N MET A 262 -25.57 -15.41 -18.88
CA MET A 262 -24.35 -14.98 -19.54
C MET A 262 -23.51 -16.16 -19.98
N GLU A 263 -22.79 -16.01 -21.07
CA GLU A 263 -21.78 -16.98 -21.50
C GLU A 263 -20.63 -17.14 -20.52
N TRP A 264 -20.37 -16.11 -19.69
CA TRP A 264 -19.29 -16.07 -18.74
C TRP A 264 -19.79 -16.17 -17.31
N VAL A 265 -19.15 -17.03 -16.53
CA VAL A 265 -19.44 -17.26 -15.11
C VAL A 265 -18.24 -16.85 -14.27
N LYS A 266 -18.46 -16.11 -13.20
CA LYS A 266 -17.39 -15.73 -12.28
C LYS A 266 -17.24 -16.74 -11.15
N ILE A 267 -16.06 -17.34 -11.06
CA ILE A 267 -15.67 -18.31 -10.03
C ILE A 267 -14.79 -17.59 -8.99
N GLY A 268 -15.41 -17.02 -7.97
CA GLY A 268 -14.73 -16.32 -6.85
C GLY A 268 -13.56 -15.42 -7.29
N GLU A 269 -12.42 -15.56 -6.63
CA GLU A 269 -11.17 -14.86 -6.96
C GLU A 269 -10.38 -15.50 -8.13
N TYR A 270 -10.78 -16.71 -8.55
CA TYR A 270 -10.18 -17.38 -9.70
C TYR A 270 -10.38 -16.57 -10.98
N GLY A 271 -11.59 -15.99 -11.18
CA GLY A 271 -11.89 -15.10 -12.30
C GLY A 271 -13.07 -15.56 -13.14
N TRP A 272 -13.13 -15.06 -14.38
CA TRP A 272 -14.20 -15.37 -15.33
C TRP A 272 -13.89 -16.64 -16.11
N VAL A 273 -14.89 -17.50 -16.25
CA VAL A 273 -14.82 -18.76 -16.97
C VAL A 273 -15.95 -18.77 -17.99
N HIS A 274 -15.63 -19.06 -19.25
CA HIS A 274 -16.65 -19.30 -20.28
C HIS A 274 -17.43 -20.57 -19.93
N ARG A 275 -18.77 -20.55 -20.00
CA ARG A 275 -19.64 -21.66 -19.55
C ARG A 275 -19.23 -23.01 -20.06
N TYR A 276 -18.92 -23.07 -21.34
CA TYR A 276 -18.54 -24.31 -22.03
C TYR A 276 -17.04 -24.59 -22.02
N GLY A 277 -16.26 -23.82 -21.26
CA GLY A 277 -14.81 -23.98 -21.14
C GLY A 277 -14.33 -24.46 -19.77
N ALA A 278 -15.24 -24.83 -18.85
CA ALA A 278 -14.90 -25.16 -17.46
C ALA A 278 -13.88 -26.32 -17.34
N GLU A 279 -13.94 -27.33 -18.21
CA GLU A 279 -13.01 -28.47 -18.20
C GLU A 279 -11.55 -28.06 -18.43
N ALA A 280 -11.32 -27.09 -19.33
CA ALA A 280 -9.97 -26.60 -19.57
C ALA A 280 -9.38 -25.87 -18.35
N HIS A 281 -10.24 -25.19 -17.60
CA HIS A 281 -9.84 -24.54 -16.35
C HIS A 281 -9.59 -25.54 -15.21
N LEU A 282 -10.32 -26.65 -15.14
CA LEU A 282 -10.09 -27.75 -14.18
C LEU A 282 -8.66 -28.31 -14.30
N LYS A 283 -8.12 -28.41 -15.49
CA LYS A 283 -6.74 -28.90 -15.73
C LYS A 283 -5.66 -27.93 -15.24
N ARG A 284 -6.00 -26.67 -14.99
CA ARG A 284 -5.03 -25.61 -14.62
C ARG A 284 -5.02 -25.23 -13.16
N THR A 285 -6.06 -25.55 -12.40
CA THR A 285 -6.13 -25.19 -10.96
C THR A 285 -6.08 -26.41 -10.08
N LYS A 286 -5.42 -26.27 -8.92
CA LYS A 286 -5.36 -27.28 -7.85
C LYS A 286 -6.14 -26.85 -6.59
N ASN A 287 -6.78 -25.68 -6.62
CA ASN A 287 -7.56 -25.21 -5.48
C ASN A 287 -8.87 -26.00 -5.41
N ALA A 288 -9.05 -26.81 -4.34
CA ALA A 288 -10.19 -27.71 -4.18
C ALA A 288 -11.54 -26.99 -4.33
N HIS A 289 -11.73 -25.86 -3.66
CA HIS A 289 -12.98 -25.09 -3.74
C HIS A 289 -13.27 -24.54 -5.14
N VAL A 290 -12.23 -24.14 -5.89
CA VAL A 290 -12.37 -23.71 -7.29
C VAL A 290 -12.64 -24.91 -8.18
N CYS A 291 -12.01 -26.07 -7.93
CA CYS A 291 -12.25 -27.30 -8.67
C CYS A 291 -13.71 -27.78 -8.51
N ASP A 292 -14.27 -27.71 -7.31
CA ASP A 292 -15.66 -28.09 -7.05
C ASP A 292 -16.64 -27.22 -7.84
N GLN A 293 -16.42 -25.91 -7.86
CA GLN A 293 -17.27 -24.98 -8.61
C GLN A 293 -17.12 -25.17 -10.13
N LEU A 294 -15.91 -25.41 -10.61
CA LEU A 294 -15.66 -25.68 -12.03
C LEU A 294 -16.24 -27.03 -12.47
N ALA A 295 -16.19 -28.05 -11.62
CA ALA A 295 -16.80 -29.35 -11.90
C ALA A 295 -18.32 -29.26 -11.98
N GLN A 296 -18.97 -28.52 -11.09
CA GLN A 296 -20.41 -28.24 -11.17
C GLN A 296 -20.77 -27.49 -12.45
N LEU A 297 -19.98 -26.46 -12.82
CA LEU A 297 -20.18 -25.73 -14.07
C LEU A 297 -19.99 -26.63 -15.30
N ALA A 298 -19.02 -27.53 -15.30
CA ALA A 298 -18.77 -28.46 -16.39
C ALA A 298 -19.88 -29.51 -16.53
N GLN A 299 -20.47 -29.96 -15.41
CA GLN A 299 -21.54 -30.94 -15.37
C GLN A 299 -22.87 -30.38 -15.89
N ASP A 300 -23.20 -29.14 -15.54
CA ASP A 300 -24.42 -28.45 -16.02
C ASP A 300 -24.13 -26.99 -16.37
N PRO A 301 -23.57 -26.73 -17.56
CA PRO A 301 -23.20 -25.36 -17.95
C PRO A 301 -24.41 -24.42 -18.01
N ASP A 302 -25.58 -24.89 -18.36
CA ASP A 302 -26.78 -24.07 -18.54
C ASP A 302 -27.55 -23.83 -17.23
N GLY A 303 -27.57 -24.78 -16.35
CA GLY A 303 -28.24 -24.69 -15.04
C GLY A 303 -27.37 -24.12 -13.92
N TYR A 304 -26.05 -23.98 -14.12
CA TYR A 304 -25.16 -23.44 -13.09
C TYR A 304 -25.37 -21.95 -12.89
N TYR A 305 -25.71 -21.56 -11.69
CA TYR A 305 -25.79 -20.18 -11.25
C TYR A 305 -24.87 -20.00 -10.04
N PRO A 306 -23.85 -19.12 -10.13
CA PRO A 306 -23.00 -18.84 -8.98
C PRO A 306 -23.82 -18.24 -7.85
N VAL A 307 -23.47 -18.58 -6.61
CA VAL A 307 -24.08 -17.97 -5.43
C VAL A 307 -23.96 -16.46 -5.54
N ARG A 308 -25.07 -15.76 -5.42
CA ARG A 308 -25.12 -14.30 -5.51
C ARG A 308 -24.24 -13.67 -4.40
N GLY A 309 -23.06 -13.19 -4.77
CA GLY A 309 -22.29 -12.30 -3.94
C GLY A 309 -22.93 -10.91 -3.88
N ALA A 310 -22.55 -10.09 -2.90
CA ALA A 310 -22.98 -8.70 -2.85
C ALA A 310 -22.65 -8.00 -4.17
N GLN A 311 -23.66 -7.45 -4.83
CA GLN A 311 -23.47 -6.70 -6.07
C GLN A 311 -22.55 -5.51 -5.80
N ARG A 312 -21.48 -5.40 -6.57
CA ARG A 312 -20.66 -4.20 -6.54
C ARG A 312 -21.46 -3.04 -7.12
N ARG A 313 -21.49 -1.95 -6.37
CA ARG A 313 -22.25 -0.77 -6.72
C ARG A 313 -21.42 0.16 -7.61
N TYR A 314 -22.06 1.21 -8.12
CA TYR A 314 -21.39 2.29 -8.83
C TYR A 314 -20.28 2.89 -7.95
N PRO A 315 -19.02 3.10 -8.44
CA PRO A 315 -17.93 3.63 -7.64
C PRO A 315 -18.28 5.01 -7.09
N LEU A 316 -18.00 5.24 -5.81
CA LEU A 316 -18.20 6.56 -5.21
C LEU A 316 -17.37 7.63 -5.93
N SER A 317 -16.12 7.32 -6.31
CA SER A 317 -15.25 8.25 -7.04
C SER A 317 -15.88 8.72 -8.35
N THR A 318 -16.38 7.79 -9.15
CA THR A 318 -17.01 8.10 -10.43
C THR A 318 -18.33 8.85 -10.24
N TYR A 319 -19.10 8.52 -9.20
CA TYR A 319 -20.33 9.26 -8.86
C TYR A 319 -20.02 10.71 -8.49
N ILE A 320 -19.06 10.91 -7.57
CA ILE A 320 -18.62 12.25 -7.15
C ILE A 320 -18.12 13.06 -8.36
N LYS A 321 -17.27 12.46 -9.19
CA LYS A 321 -16.79 13.11 -10.42
C LYS A 321 -17.92 13.56 -11.34
N LYS A 322 -18.97 12.75 -11.52
CA LYS A 322 -20.07 13.06 -12.44
C LYS A 322 -21.14 13.99 -11.85
N LYS A 323 -21.43 13.88 -10.56
CA LYS A 323 -22.55 14.58 -9.91
C LYS A 323 -22.14 15.75 -9.03
N LEU A 324 -20.95 15.65 -8.42
CA LEU A 324 -20.47 16.64 -7.45
C LEU A 324 -19.17 17.35 -7.90
N HIS A 325 -18.84 17.27 -9.18
CA HIS A 325 -17.66 17.96 -9.74
C HIS A 325 -17.68 19.45 -9.42
N GLY A 326 -16.58 19.96 -8.86
CA GLY A 326 -16.45 21.37 -8.46
C GLY A 326 -17.23 21.77 -7.21
N ARG A 327 -18.04 20.86 -6.63
CA ARG A 327 -18.79 21.07 -5.39
C ARG A 327 -18.06 20.56 -4.15
N ILE A 328 -17.00 19.75 -4.35
CA ILE A 328 -16.14 19.27 -3.27
C ILE A 328 -15.14 20.37 -2.92
N GLY A 329 -15.23 20.91 -1.72
CA GLY A 329 -14.33 21.97 -1.24
C GLY A 329 -12.93 21.46 -0.97
N SER A 330 -12.81 20.31 -0.29
CA SER A 330 -11.52 19.73 0.08
C SER A 330 -11.50 18.20 -0.04
N PHE A 331 -10.35 17.65 -0.39
CA PHE A 331 -10.08 16.22 -0.42
C PHE A 331 -8.82 15.91 0.40
N LEU A 332 -9.01 15.19 1.50
CA LEU A 332 -7.95 14.64 2.34
C LEU A 332 -7.69 13.19 1.92
N CYS A 333 -6.47 12.88 1.53
CA CYS A 333 -6.06 11.55 1.07
C CYS A 333 -4.99 10.99 1.99
N ASP A 334 -5.34 9.98 2.76
CA ASP A 334 -4.45 9.31 3.69
C ASP A 334 -3.71 8.15 3.01
N GLU A 335 -2.50 7.85 3.49
CA GLU A 335 -1.60 6.84 2.94
C GLU A 335 -1.42 6.96 1.42
N LEU A 336 -1.02 8.17 0.99
CA LEU A 336 -0.92 8.55 -0.42
C LEU A 336 -0.06 7.59 -1.26
N HIS A 337 0.93 6.93 -0.66
CA HIS A 337 1.80 5.95 -1.31
C HIS A 337 1.05 4.72 -1.84
N GLU A 338 -0.11 4.37 -1.29
CA GLU A 338 -0.91 3.23 -1.77
C GLU A 338 -1.52 3.47 -3.16
N TYR A 339 -1.53 4.72 -3.61
CA TYR A 339 -2.08 5.13 -4.91
C TYR A 339 -1.01 5.37 -5.98
N ASN A 340 0.22 4.96 -5.72
CA ASN A 340 1.37 5.15 -6.61
C ASN A 340 1.27 4.35 -7.91
N ASN A 341 0.69 3.16 -7.88
CA ASN A 341 0.67 2.24 -9.03
C ASN A 341 -0.45 2.55 -10.03
N ALA A 342 -0.32 1.97 -11.24
CA ALA A 342 -1.41 1.88 -12.22
C ALA A 342 -2.52 0.94 -11.71
N SER A 343 -3.33 1.41 -10.77
CA SER A 343 -4.35 0.62 -10.09
C SER A 343 -5.70 1.34 -10.07
N GLY A 344 -6.78 0.57 -9.96
CA GLY A 344 -8.11 1.14 -9.83
C GLY A 344 -8.31 2.04 -8.60
N GLN A 345 -7.53 1.83 -7.53
CA GLN A 345 -7.53 2.73 -6.37
C GLN A 345 -6.87 4.07 -6.70
N GLY A 346 -5.75 4.04 -7.44
CA GLY A 346 -5.12 5.24 -7.93
C GLY A 346 -5.99 6.01 -8.93
N ASP A 347 -6.76 5.31 -9.76
CA ASP A 347 -7.70 5.95 -10.70
C ASP A 347 -8.86 6.59 -9.93
N ALA A 348 -9.38 5.94 -8.88
CA ALA A 348 -10.39 6.52 -7.99
C ALA A 348 -9.87 7.79 -7.29
N MET A 349 -8.64 7.77 -6.79
CA MET A 349 -8.00 8.94 -6.20
C MET A 349 -7.89 10.09 -7.22
N ALA A 350 -7.48 9.80 -8.46
CA ALA A 350 -7.40 10.80 -9.52
C ALA A 350 -8.76 11.42 -9.87
N GLU A 351 -9.84 10.62 -9.89
CA GLU A 351 -11.20 11.11 -10.10
C GLU A 351 -11.64 12.08 -9.00
N LEU A 352 -11.36 11.73 -7.74
CA LEU A 352 -11.67 12.56 -6.57
C LEU A 352 -10.81 13.84 -6.53
N TYR A 353 -9.53 13.71 -6.85
CA TYR A 353 -8.64 14.86 -7.01
C TYR A 353 -9.18 15.83 -8.06
N GLY A 354 -9.58 15.32 -9.25
CA GLY A 354 -10.16 16.13 -10.30
C GLY A 354 -11.45 16.83 -9.90
N ALA A 355 -12.27 16.20 -9.04
CA ALA A 355 -13.57 16.72 -8.60
C ALA A 355 -13.47 17.76 -7.49
N SER A 356 -12.37 17.82 -6.74
CA SER A 356 -12.20 18.69 -5.57
C SER A 356 -11.46 19.99 -5.89
N LYS A 357 -11.71 21.03 -5.07
CA LYS A 357 -11.04 22.34 -5.19
C LYS A 357 -9.67 22.33 -4.52
N LEU A 358 -9.56 21.76 -3.32
CA LEU A 358 -8.32 21.61 -2.55
C LEU A 358 -7.99 20.14 -2.36
N PHE A 359 -6.70 19.84 -2.24
CA PHE A 359 -6.19 18.50 -2.02
C PHE A 359 -5.05 18.50 -1.01
N VAL A 360 -5.16 17.66 0.00
CA VAL A 360 -4.10 17.35 0.97
C VAL A 360 -3.79 15.86 0.91
N GLY A 361 -2.62 15.53 0.39
CA GLY A 361 -2.11 14.16 0.38
C GLY A 361 -1.17 13.91 1.56
N MET A 362 -1.36 12.83 2.29
CA MET A 362 -0.61 12.51 3.51
C MET A 362 -0.01 11.12 3.43
N THR A 363 1.25 10.97 3.83
CA THR A 363 1.92 9.67 3.93
C THR A 363 3.17 9.74 4.80
N ALA A 364 3.59 8.60 5.32
CA ALA A 364 4.91 8.49 5.96
C ALA A 364 6.02 8.24 4.93
N THR A 365 5.73 7.48 3.89
CA THR A 365 6.69 7.10 2.84
C THR A 365 6.06 7.32 1.47
N LEU A 366 6.58 8.24 0.69
CA LEU A 366 6.00 8.54 -0.62
C LEU A 366 6.44 7.56 -1.71
N ILE A 367 7.65 7.03 -1.60
CA ILE A 367 8.30 6.21 -2.63
C ILE A 367 8.65 4.85 -2.06
N ASN A 368 8.11 3.78 -2.66
CA ASN A 368 8.38 2.39 -2.30
C ASN A 368 9.65 1.84 -2.97
N GLY A 369 10.70 2.66 -3.05
CA GLY A 369 12.00 2.27 -3.58
C GLY A 369 12.14 2.27 -5.11
N TYR A 370 11.07 2.33 -5.90
CA TYR A 370 11.11 2.29 -7.36
C TYR A 370 10.54 3.55 -8.00
N SER A 371 11.17 4.05 -9.08
CA SER A 371 10.71 5.23 -9.81
C SER A 371 9.35 5.02 -10.48
N SER A 372 9.07 3.81 -10.98
CA SER A 372 7.77 3.48 -11.57
C SER A 372 6.60 3.65 -10.61
N GLY A 373 6.82 3.47 -9.31
CA GLY A 373 5.80 3.66 -8.30
C GLY A 373 5.29 5.11 -8.26
N ILE A 374 6.19 6.08 -8.24
CA ILE A 374 5.79 7.49 -8.12
C ILE A 374 5.29 8.12 -9.43
N PHE A 375 5.66 7.58 -10.59
CA PHE A 375 5.27 8.10 -11.90
C PHE A 375 3.77 8.33 -12.04
N HIS A 376 2.96 7.33 -11.69
CA HIS A 376 1.50 7.45 -11.81
C HIS A 376 0.91 8.44 -10.83
N LEU A 377 1.47 8.56 -9.64
CA LEU A 377 1.04 9.55 -8.66
C LEU A 377 1.31 10.96 -9.15
N LEU A 378 2.52 11.24 -9.65
CA LEU A 378 2.88 12.55 -10.18
C LEU A 378 1.95 12.97 -11.34
N TYR A 379 1.61 12.03 -12.23
CA TYR A 379 0.64 12.32 -13.29
C TYR A 379 -0.76 12.63 -12.76
N ARG A 380 -1.16 12.10 -11.60
CA ARG A 380 -2.46 12.36 -11.00
C ARG A 380 -2.55 13.72 -10.31
N ILE A 381 -1.45 14.18 -9.71
CA ILE A 381 -1.45 15.41 -8.89
C ILE A 381 -0.75 16.60 -9.55
N VAL A 382 0.27 16.38 -10.37
CA VAL A 382 1.05 17.44 -11.04
C VAL A 382 1.29 17.14 -12.54
N PRO A 383 0.25 16.79 -13.33
CA PRO A 383 0.40 16.39 -14.72
C PRO A 383 1.08 17.48 -15.57
N GLY A 384 0.86 18.75 -15.26
CA GLY A 384 1.46 19.86 -15.97
C GLY A 384 3.00 19.91 -15.86
N LEU A 385 3.54 19.54 -14.69
CA LEU A 385 4.99 19.45 -14.50
C LEU A 385 5.58 18.26 -15.26
N MET A 386 4.87 17.12 -15.24
CA MET A 386 5.29 15.93 -15.99
C MET A 386 5.37 16.19 -17.49
N LEU A 387 4.36 16.88 -18.04
CA LEU A 387 4.35 17.28 -19.46
C LEU A 387 5.45 18.30 -19.80
N LYS A 388 5.71 19.28 -18.92
CA LYS A 388 6.81 20.23 -19.09
C LYS A 388 8.19 19.55 -19.09
N ASP A 389 8.33 18.46 -18.32
CA ASP A 389 9.53 17.63 -18.28
C ASP A 389 9.60 16.61 -19.45
N GLY A 390 8.70 16.73 -20.44
CA GLY A 390 8.66 15.88 -21.62
C GLY A 390 8.17 14.44 -21.37
N LYS A 391 7.64 14.15 -20.17
CA LYS A 391 7.14 12.81 -19.83
C LYS A 391 5.70 12.65 -20.31
N GLN A 392 5.42 11.54 -20.95
CA GLN A 392 4.07 11.20 -21.43
C GLN A 392 3.48 10.06 -20.58
N TYR A 393 2.18 10.10 -20.31
CA TYR A 393 1.49 9.09 -19.50
C TYR A 393 1.62 7.67 -20.06
N GLY A 394 1.68 7.54 -21.38
CA GLY A 394 1.84 6.24 -22.08
C GLY A 394 3.25 5.66 -22.03
N SER A 395 4.27 6.43 -21.59
CA SER A 395 5.68 6.07 -21.66
C SER A 395 6.35 6.10 -20.27
N PRO A 396 5.91 5.28 -19.30
CA PRO A 396 6.53 5.25 -17.97
C PRO A 396 8.02 4.85 -18.01
N GLY A 397 8.43 4.08 -19.04
CA GLY A 397 9.83 3.68 -19.23
C GLY A 397 10.79 4.84 -19.44
N ASP A 398 10.36 5.93 -20.03
CA ASP A 398 11.18 7.12 -20.22
C ASP A 398 11.44 7.84 -18.89
N PHE A 399 10.46 7.82 -17.99
CA PHE A 399 10.64 8.31 -16.63
C PHE A 399 11.59 7.42 -15.83
N ASP A 400 11.44 6.10 -15.94
CA ASP A 400 12.30 5.15 -15.25
C ASP A 400 13.75 5.21 -15.75
N ALA A 401 13.95 5.46 -17.03
CA ALA A 401 15.29 5.63 -17.62
C ALA A 401 16.00 6.89 -17.12
N GLU A 402 15.29 7.96 -16.82
CA GLU A 402 15.86 9.23 -16.35
C GLU A 402 15.96 9.32 -14.83
N TYR A 403 14.91 8.87 -14.12
CA TYR A 403 14.79 9.05 -12.67
C TYR A 403 14.93 7.76 -11.86
N GLY A 404 14.99 6.60 -12.51
CA GLY A 404 15.15 5.31 -11.86
C GLY A 404 16.53 4.70 -12.04
N VAL A 405 16.71 3.53 -11.46
CA VAL A 405 17.88 2.69 -11.71
C VAL A 405 17.45 1.55 -12.61
N VAL A 406 18.00 1.49 -13.82
CA VAL A 406 17.63 0.52 -14.85
C VAL A 406 18.84 -0.29 -15.27
N GLU A 407 18.75 -1.60 -15.10
CA GLU A 407 19.74 -2.57 -15.58
C GLU A 407 19.30 -3.08 -16.96
N ASN A 408 20.17 -2.93 -17.95
CA ASN A 408 19.97 -3.44 -19.29
C ASN A 408 20.92 -4.63 -19.53
N ALA A 409 20.38 -5.82 -19.71
CA ALA A 409 21.15 -6.98 -20.13
C ALA A 409 21.24 -7.03 -21.65
N TYR A 410 22.43 -7.25 -22.15
CA TYR A 410 22.70 -7.38 -23.58
C TYR A 410 23.25 -8.76 -23.87
N GLU A 411 22.75 -9.42 -24.90
CA GLU A 411 23.35 -10.59 -25.50
C GLU A 411 24.34 -10.13 -26.57
N THR A 412 25.63 -10.45 -26.36
CA THR A 412 26.66 -10.21 -27.37
C THR A 412 26.81 -11.51 -28.16
N ARG A 413 26.53 -11.48 -29.44
CA ARG A 413 26.87 -12.59 -30.34
C ARG A 413 28.25 -12.33 -30.88
N ASP A 414 29.19 -13.17 -30.48
CA ASP A 414 30.54 -13.10 -31.01
C ASP A 414 30.54 -13.40 -32.50
N ALA A 415 31.29 -12.61 -33.25
CA ALA A 415 31.41 -12.71 -34.69
C ALA A 415 32.41 -13.79 -35.09
N GLU A 416 32.44 -14.94 -34.42
CA GLU A 416 33.27 -16.07 -34.85
C GLU A 416 32.71 -16.68 -36.13
N TYR A 417 33.48 -16.64 -37.18
CA TYR A 417 33.30 -17.29 -38.48
C TYR A 417 32.65 -16.55 -39.65
N ASN A 418 32.46 -15.26 -39.62
CA ASN A 418 32.12 -14.58 -40.91
C ASN A 418 32.73 -13.19 -41.00
N ALA A 419 33.64 -12.96 -41.89
CA ALA A 419 34.34 -11.68 -42.14
C ALA A 419 33.41 -10.49 -42.45
N ASN A 420 32.13 -10.71 -42.72
CA ASN A 420 31.15 -9.71 -43.10
C ASN A 420 30.08 -9.43 -42.00
N ARG A 421 30.14 -10.04 -40.84
CA ARG A 421 29.19 -9.77 -39.77
C ARG A 421 29.82 -8.94 -38.65
N ARG A 422 29.32 -7.71 -38.48
CA ARG A 422 29.62 -6.90 -37.27
C ARG A 422 29.01 -7.57 -36.04
N ALA A 423 29.77 -7.61 -34.94
CA ALA A 423 29.24 -8.02 -33.64
C ALA A 423 27.97 -7.21 -33.32
N SER A 424 26.86 -7.88 -33.11
CA SER A 424 25.61 -7.21 -32.77
C SER A 424 25.30 -7.39 -31.29
N LYS A 425 25.13 -6.30 -30.59
CA LYS A 425 24.59 -6.29 -29.22
C LYS A 425 23.06 -6.20 -29.32
N ARG A 426 22.36 -7.25 -28.89
CA ARG A 426 20.90 -7.23 -28.77
C ARG A 426 20.52 -7.04 -27.30
N LYS A 427 19.71 -6.02 -27.02
CA LYS A 427 19.12 -5.83 -25.69
C LYS A 427 18.13 -6.95 -25.44
N THR A 428 18.40 -7.83 -24.49
CA THR A 428 17.58 -9.01 -24.20
C THR A 428 16.61 -8.78 -23.05
N ARG A 429 16.98 -7.96 -22.06
CA ARG A 429 16.19 -7.72 -20.87
C ARG A 429 16.46 -6.33 -20.29
N THR A 430 15.39 -5.65 -19.89
CA THR A 430 15.46 -4.46 -19.04
C THR A 430 14.86 -4.81 -17.69
N ARG A 431 15.61 -4.57 -16.61
CA ARG A 431 15.16 -4.76 -15.23
C ARG A 431 15.27 -3.43 -14.49
N GLN A 432 14.21 -3.03 -13.81
CA GLN A 432 14.26 -1.93 -12.88
C GLN A 432 14.82 -2.42 -11.54
N LEU A 433 15.76 -1.67 -10.99
CA LEU A 433 16.33 -1.89 -9.66
C LEU A 433 15.78 -0.84 -8.68
N PRO A 434 15.83 -1.09 -7.37
CA PRO A 434 15.51 -0.08 -6.37
C PRO A 434 16.41 1.14 -6.53
N GLY A 435 15.79 2.32 -6.47
CA GLY A 435 16.47 3.61 -6.58
C GLY A 435 15.62 4.64 -7.31
N VAL A 436 15.60 5.86 -6.77
CA VAL A 436 14.94 7.02 -7.37
C VAL A 436 15.86 8.21 -7.25
N SER A 437 16.03 8.93 -8.35
CA SER A 437 16.84 10.15 -8.39
C SER A 437 16.27 11.22 -7.45
N PRO A 438 17.10 11.87 -6.62
CA PRO A 438 16.68 13.01 -5.81
C PRO A 438 16.07 14.16 -6.63
N LEU A 439 16.36 14.23 -7.92
CA LEU A 439 15.78 15.23 -8.83
C LEU A 439 14.25 15.13 -8.93
N VAL A 440 13.66 13.97 -8.65
CA VAL A 440 12.19 13.81 -8.58
C VAL A 440 11.59 14.74 -7.52
N PHE A 441 12.23 14.83 -6.35
CA PHE A 441 11.78 15.72 -5.29
C PHE A 441 11.88 17.18 -5.70
N SER A 442 13.04 17.61 -6.19
CA SER A 442 13.26 19.03 -6.54
C SER A 442 12.41 19.50 -7.72
N ARG A 443 12.16 18.63 -8.71
CA ARG A 443 11.39 18.99 -9.92
C ARG A 443 9.87 18.92 -9.73
N PHE A 444 9.37 17.98 -8.94
CA PHE A 444 7.94 17.67 -8.93
C PHE A 444 7.27 17.81 -7.57
N LEU A 445 8.00 17.71 -6.47
CA LEU A 445 7.41 17.55 -5.14
C LEU A 445 7.73 18.69 -4.18
N LEU A 446 8.93 19.23 -4.21
CA LEU A 446 9.43 20.15 -3.18
C LEU A 446 8.52 21.38 -2.99
N GLU A 447 7.99 21.93 -4.08
CA GLU A 447 7.09 23.08 -4.05
C GLU A 447 5.74 22.80 -3.36
N TYR A 448 5.34 21.53 -3.25
CA TYR A 448 4.03 21.13 -2.73
C TYR A 448 4.11 20.43 -1.38
N THR A 449 5.32 20.17 -0.88
CA THR A 449 5.53 19.21 0.22
C THR A 449 6.06 19.87 1.48
N ALA A 450 5.40 19.60 2.59
CA ALA A 450 5.93 19.82 3.93
C ALA A 450 6.42 18.48 4.51
N PHE A 451 7.59 18.50 5.13
CA PHE A 451 8.22 17.33 5.77
C PHE A 451 8.19 17.50 7.29
N LEU A 452 7.97 16.38 8.00
CA LEU A 452 8.03 16.35 9.45
C LEU A 452 8.58 14.99 9.91
N SER A 453 9.68 15.02 10.63
CA SER A 453 10.21 13.85 11.33
C SER A 453 9.82 13.88 12.81
N LEU A 454 9.89 12.73 13.49
CA LEU A 454 9.67 12.70 14.93
C LEU A 454 10.75 13.48 15.68
N SER A 455 11.97 13.55 15.13
CA SER A 455 13.06 14.37 15.71
C SER A 455 12.76 15.88 15.73
N ASP A 456 11.91 16.36 14.79
CA ASP A 456 11.50 17.77 14.74
C ASP A 456 10.55 18.15 15.88
N MET A 457 9.90 17.17 16.51
CA MET A 457 9.05 17.37 17.70
C MET A 457 9.85 17.52 19.00
N GLY A 458 11.17 17.33 18.94
CA GLY A 458 12.09 17.62 20.03
C GLY A 458 11.97 16.68 21.24
N LYS A 459 12.14 17.27 22.46
CA LYS A 459 12.20 16.52 23.72
C LYS A 459 10.84 16.07 24.25
N ASP A 460 9.77 16.41 23.57
CA ASP A 460 8.40 16.16 24.05
C ASP A 460 7.91 14.73 23.74
N LEU A 461 8.71 13.96 23.00
CA LEU A 461 8.41 12.56 22.73
C LEU A 461 8.84 11.67 23.91
N PRO A 462 8.05 10.63 24.23
CA PRO A 462 8.44 9.66 25.24
C PRO A 462 9.76 8.98 24.88
N SER A 463 10.56 8.65 25.89
CA SER A 463 11.81 7.90 25.70
C SER A 463 11.49 6.53 25.09
N TYR A 464 12.30 6.12 24.12
CA TYR A 464 12.19 4.87 23.42
C TYR A 464 13.51 4.10 23.50
N GLU A 465 13.43 2.83 23.86
CA GLU A 465 14.57 1.95 23.97
C GLU A 465 14.28 0.61 23.27
N GLU A 466 15.18 0.19 22.38
CA GLU A 466 15.18 -1.14 21.76
C GLU A 466 16.17 -2.05 22.47
N ILE A 467 15.68 -3.15 23.04
CA ILE A 467 16.49 -4.10 23.79
C ILE A 467 16.53 -5.42 23.02
N PRO A 468 17.62 -5.74 22.28
CA PRO A 468 17.78 -7.04 21.66
C PRO A 468 18.03 -8.09 22.74
N VAL A 469 17.23 -9.17 22.71
CA VAL A 469 17.38 -10.31 23.63
C VAL A 469 17.90 -11.51 22.86
N ALA A 470 19.18 -11.82 23.04
CA ALA A 470 19.79 -13.02 22.46
C ALA A 470 19.49 -14.24 23.34
N LEU A 471 19.10 -15.34 22.71
CA LEU A 471 18.80 -16.61 23.36
C LEU A 471 19.47 -17.75 22.58
N ASP A 472 20.08 -18.68 23.29
CA ASP A 472 20.62 -19.89 22.70
C ASP A 472 19.53 -20.92 22.45
N MET A 473 19.63 -21.63 21.31
CA MET A 473 18.77 -22.79 21.06
C MET A 473 19.19 -23.96 21.97
N PRO A 474 18.25 -24.74 22.50
CA PRO A 474 18.58 -26.03 23.09
C PRO A 474 19.37 -26.89 22.11
N GLU A 475 20.32 -27.69 22.63
CA GLU A 475 21.26 -28.46 21.80
C GLU A 475 20.52 -29.32 20.77
N ASP A 476 19.50 -30.06 21.18
CA ASP A 476 18.67 -30.90 20.31
C ASP A 476 17.95 -30.11 19.20
N VAL A 477 17.48 -28.90 19.49
CA VAL A 477 16.85 -28.01 18.51
C VAL A 477 17.90 -27.46 17.54
N GLY A 478 19.07 -27.07 18.05
CA GLY A 478 20.20 -26.57 17.26
C GLY A 478 20.72 -27.59 16.25
N GLU A 479 20.87 -28.86 16.69
CA GLU A 479 21.26 -29.98 15.81
C GLU A 479 20.23 -30.18 14.67
N CYS A 480 18.94 -30.20 14.99
CA CYS A 480 17.88 -30.39 14.01
C CYS A 480 17.82 -29.20 13.04
N TYR A 481 17.97 -27.98 13.53
CA TYR A 481 18.04 -26.77 12.72
C TYR A 481 19.20 -26.83 11.73
N GLN A 482 20.41 -27.18 12.21
CA GLN A 482 21.60 -27.30 11.39
C GLN A 482 21.45 -28.39 10.32
N ALA A 483 20.84 -29.53 10.67
CA ALA A 483 20.55 -30.60 9.73
C ALA A 483 19.64 -30.12 8.57
N VAL A 484 18.58 -29.42 8.87
CA VAL A 484 17.67 -28.83 7.88
C VAL A 484 18.39 -27.83 7.01
N GLN A 485 19.17 -26.93 7.61
CA GLN A 485 19.95 -25.91 6.90
C GLN A 485 20.93 -26.55 5.92
N ASN A 486 21.69 -27.56 6.36
CA ASN A 486 22.69 -28.22 5.54
C ASN A 486 22.08 -28.93 4.31
N VAL A 487 20.94 -29.60 4.47
CA VAL A 487 20.24 -30.27 3.37
C VAL A 487 19.76 -29.25 2.34
N LEU A 488 19.09 -28.19 2.79
CA LEU A 488 18.56 -27.18 1.89
C LEU A 488 19.65 -26.36 1.19
N GLN A 489 20.77 -26.06 1.87
CA GLN A 489 21.93 -25.41 1.25
C GLN A 489 22.56 -26.26 0.15
N LYS A 490 22.63 -27.59 0.30
CA LYS A 490 23.11 -28.49 -0.75
C LYS A 490 22.25 -28.40 -2.01
N VAL A 491 20.93 -28.35 -1.86
CA VAL A 491 20.01 -28.19 -3.00
C VAL A 491 20.17 -26.83 -3.66
N LEU A 492 20.29 -25.75 -2.88
CA LEU A 492 20.50 -24.40 -3.39
C LEU A 492 21.79 -24.27 -4.21
N LYS A 493 22.87 -25.02 -3.82
CA LYS A 493 24.13 -25.01 -4.54
C LYS A 493 24.14 -25.90 -5.79
N ASN A 494 23.44 -27.04 -5.73
CA ASN A 494 23.58 -28.09 -6.76
C ASN A 494 22.47 -28.05 -7.83
N ASP A 495 21.31 -27.51 -7.53
CA ASP A 495 20.19 -27.39 -8.47
C ASP A 495 19.69 -25.95 -8.59
N ARG A 496 20.21 -25.22 -9.55
CA ARG A 496 19.88 -23.82 -9.79
C ARG A 496 18.39 -23.59 -10.14
N LYS A 497 17.73 -24.58 -10.79
CA LYS A 497 16.31 -24.47 -11.17
C LYS A 497 15.39 -24.71 -9.96
N ALA A 498 15.73 -25.69 -9.14
CA ALA A 498 15.04 -25.92 -7.88
C ALA A 498 15.29 -24.78 -6.89
N ALA A 499 16.52 -24.29 -6.78
CA ALA A 499 16.92 -23.21 -5.87
C ALA A 499 16.01 -21.98 -5.96
N GLN A 500 15.71 -21.49 -7.16
CA GLN A 500 14.84 -20.33 -7.36
C GLN A 500 13.43 -20.55 -6.83
N LYS A 501 12.92 -21.77 -6.85
CA LYS A 501 11.55 -22.10 -6.43
C LYS A 501 11.45 -22.44 -4.93
N ILE A 502 12.52 -22.99 -4.34
CA ILE A 502 12.51 -23.37 -2.92
C ILE A 502 13.09 -22.29 -1.99
N LEU A 503 13.69 -21.24 -2.52
CA LEU A 503 14.32 -20.19 -1.70
C LEU A 503 13.35 -19.60 -0.67
N SER A 504 12.12 -19.34 -1.06
CA SER A 504 11.10 -18.83 -0.15
C SER A 504 10.73 -19.85 0.94
N ALA A 505 10.57 -21.13 0.57
CA ALA A 505 10.29 -22.21 1.53
C ALA A 505 11.47 -22.42 2.49
N TYR A 506 12.70 -22.33 1.98
CA TYR A 506 13.93 -22.40 2.77
C TYR A 506 14.00 -21.29 3.82
N LEU A 507 13.83 -20.03 3.39
CA LEU A 507 13.89 -18.90 4.30
C LEU A 507 12.76 -18.95 5.33
N ASN A 508 11.53 -19.27 4.89
CA ASN A 508 10.39 -19.41 5.79
C ASN A 508 10.64 -20.49 6.85
N LEU A 509 11.08 -21.68 6.45
CA LEU A 509 11.32 -22.77 7.39
C LEU A 509 12.39 -22.41 8.42
N LEU A 510 13.52 -21.85 8.00
CA LEU A 510 14.58 -21.45 8.92
C LEU A 510 14.18 -20.33 9.87
N THR A 511 13.23 -19.49 9.48
CA THR A 511 12.72 -18.42 10.34
C THR A 511 11.64 -18.91 11.31
N VAL A 512 10.82 -19.87 10.87
CA VAL A 512 9.72 -20.43 11.68
C VAL A 512 10.21 -21.48 12.67
N TYR A 513 11.21 -22.28 12.28
CA TYR A 513 11.68 -23.41 13.10
C TYR A 513 12.09 -23.03 14.53
N PRO A 514 12.80 -21.89 14.77
CA PRO A 514 13.11 -21.45 16.13
C PRO A 514 11.88 -21.08 16.99
N ASP A 515 10.75 -20.73 16.35
CA ASP A 515 9.51 -20.39 17.05
C ASP A 515 8.67 -21.62 17.34
N GLN A 516 8.75 -22.64 16.49
CA GLN A 516 8.04 -23.93 16.62
C GLN A 516 8.91 -25.06 16.07
N PRO A 517 9.80 -25.67 16.88
CA PRO A 517 10.68 -26.74 16.43
C PRO A 517 10.00 -28.12 16.42
N TYR A 518 8.71 -28.17 16.09
CA TYR A 518 7.91 -29.39 15.96
C TYR A 518 6.82 -29.20 14.89
N ASP A 519 6.35 -30.29 14.34
CA ASP A 519 5.24 -30.36 13.36
C ASP A 519 5.41 -29.41 12.16
N GLN A 520 6.65 -29.25 11.70
CA GLN A 520 6.95 -28.44 10.51
C GLN A 520 6.66 -29.24 9.23
N PRO A 521 6.11 -28.58 8.19
CA PRO A 521 5.82 -29.23 6.93
C PRO A 521 7.11 -29.64 6.19
N GLU A 522 7.01 -30.72 5.43
CA GLU A 522 8.08 -31.16 4.53
C GLU A 522 8.37 -30.11 3.45
N VAL A 523 9.62 -29.96 3.10
CA VAL A 523 10.02 -29.19 1.92
C VAL A 523 10.12 -30.14 0.73
N ILE A 524 9.27 -29.93 -0.26
CA ILE A 524 9.14 -30.78 -1.44
C ILE A 524 9.90 -30.18 -2.62
N HIS A 525 10.59 -31.03 -3.37
CA HIS A 525 11.30 -30.63 -4.57
C HIS A 525 10.31 -30.21 -5.69
N PRO A 526 10.42 -28.99 -6.22
CA PRO A 526 9.37 -28.41 -7.08
C PRO A 526 9.24 -29.04 -8.47
N ILE A 527 10.23 -29.87 -8.87
CA ILE A 527 10.25 -30.54 -10.18
C ILE A 527 9.90 -32.02 -10.03
N THR A 528 10.52 -32.71 -9.05
CA THR A 528 10.37 -34.17 -8.88
C THR A 528 9.20 -34.56 -7.97
N GLY A 529 8.71 -33.64 -7.14
CA GLY A 529 7.69 -33.91 -6.13
C GLY A 529 8.18 -34.74 -4.92
N MET A 530 9.46 -35.07 -4.85
CA MET A 530 10.03 -35.83 -3.75
C MET A 530 10.36 -34.93 -2.55
N PRO A 531 10.24 -35.40 -1.30
CA PRO A 531 10.71 -34.67 -0.14
C PRO A 531 12.20 -34.37 -0.22
N ILE A 532 12.57 -33.11 -0.01
CA ILE A 532 13.98 -32.68 0.13
C ILE A 532 14.43 -32.88 1.57
N VAL A 533 13.58 -32.40 2.50
CA VAL A 533 13.81 -32.53 3.93
C VAL A 533 12.47 -32.62 4.67
N THR A 534 12.40 -33.54 5.60
CA THR A 534 11.33 -33.62 6.61
C THR A 534 11.95 -33.13 7.92
N PRO A 535 11.57 -31.93 8.40
CA PRO A 535 12.12 -31.40 9.64
C PRO A 535 11.76 -32.30 10.82
N LYS A 536 12.75 -32.64 11.63
CA LYS A 536 12.52 -33.45 12.82
C LYS A 536 11.85 -32.60 13.90
N SER A 537 10.83 -33.12 14.57
CA SER A 537 10.22 -32.50 15.74
C SER A 537 11.10 -32.69 16.98
N CYS A 538 11.39 -31.58 17.67
CA CYS A 538 12.15 -31.54 18.91
C CYS A 538 11.21 -31.25 20.10
N GLY A 539 10.30 -32.14 20.37
CA GLY A 539 9.23 -32.00 21.34
C GLY A 539 7.86 -31.77 20.68
N ASP A 540 6.95 -31.21 21.43
CA ASP A 540 5.57 -30.93 21.02
C ASP A 540 5.05 -29.62 21.64
N PHE A 541 3.77 -29.34 21.48
CA PHE A 541 3.12 -28.14 22.00
C PHE A 541 3.30 -27.95 23.52
N SER A 542 3.50 -29.01 24.30
CA SER A 542 3.62 -28.94 25.77
C SER A 542 5.02 -28.54 26.23
N ARG A 543 6.05 -28.76 25.41
CA ARG A 543 7.43 -28.41 25.75
C ARG A 543 7.63 -26.89 25.71
N LEU A 544 8.12 -26.30 26.79
CA LEU A 544 8.57 -24.91 26.82
C LEU A 544 9.97 -24.79 26.23
N PHE A 545 10.18 -23.75 25.45
CA PHE A 545 11.48 -23.40 24.87
C PHE A 545 11.95 -22.04 25.43
N PRO A 546 13.24 -21.72 25.33
CA PRO A 546 13.80 -20.51 25.93
C PRO A 546 13.11 -19.19 25.51
N LYS A 547 12.58 -19.12 24.30
CA LYS A 547 11.82 -17.93 23.85
C LYS A 547 10.52 -17.72 24.64
N GLU A 548 9.78 -18.77 24.91
CA GLU A 548 8.52 -18.72 25.66
C GLU A 548 8.77 -18.42 27.14
N GLU A 549 9.83 -19.04 27.71
CA GLU A 549 10.26 -18.77 29.08
C GLU A 549 10.66 -17.30 29.25
N LYS A 550 11.41 -16.77 28.29
CA LYS A 550 11.82 -15.38 28.31
C LYS A 550 10.66 -14.40 28.14
N VAL A 551 9.69 -14.73 27.27
CA VAL A 551 8.46 -13.92 27.17
C VAL A 551 7.70 -13.90 28.50
N LEU A 552 7.56 -15.05 29.17
CA LEU A 552 6.90 -15.12 30.47
C LEU A 552 7.63 -14.28 31.53
N GLU A 553 8.97 -14.34 31.56
CA GLU A 553 9.80 -13.51 32.43
C GLU A 553 9.58 -12.02 32.18
N LEU A 554 9.65 -11.58 30.91
CA LEU A 554 9.45 -10.18 30.51
C LEU A 554 8.02 -9.70 30.85
N VAL A 555 7.01 -10.51 30.56
CA VAL A 555 5.62 -10.17 30.91
C VAL A 555 5.46 -10.04 32.42
N ARG A 556 6.06 -10.94 33.21
CA ARG A 556 6.06 -10.83 34.67
C ARG A 556 6.69 -9.55 35.16
N GLN A 557 7.85 -9.19 34.65
CA GLN A 557 8.58 -7.97 35.01
C GLN A 557 7.77 -6.71 34.68
N LYS A 558 7.25 -6.66 33.45
CA LYS A 558 6.55 -5.47 32.94
C LYS A 558 5.19 -5.26 33.59
N THR A 559 4.42 -6.34 33.76
CA THR A 559 3.11 -6.24 34.42
C THR A 559 3.21 -5.95 35.91
N ALA A 560 4.30 -6.35 36.59
CA ALA A 560 4.55 -5.95 37.97
C ALA A 560 4.75 -4.43 38.12
N ASN A 561 5.24 -3.77 37.09
CA ASN A 561 5.35 -2.31 37.02
C ASN A 561 4.06 -1.59 36.57
N GLY A 562 2.96 -2.35 36.40
CA GLY A 562 1.68 -1.81 35.93
C GLY A 562 1.62 -1.57 34.40
N GLU A 563 2.64 -1.99 33.66
CA GLU A 563 2.68 -1.88 32.20
C GLU A 563 1.80 -2.95 31.54
N ARG A 564 1.28 -2.64 30.34
CA ARG A 564 0.63 -3.62 29.45
C ARG A 564 1.58 -3.99 28.32
N VAL A 565 1.52 -5.26 27.92
CA VAL A 565 2.45 -5.84 26.94
C VAL A 565 1.72 -6.21 25.66
N LEU A 566 2.26 -5.79 24.52
CA LEU A 566 1.86 -6.20 23.18
C LEU A 566 2.88 -7.20 22.63
N ILE A 567 2.43 -8.38 22.20
CA ILE A 567 3.31 -9.40 21.62
C ILE A 567 2.99 -9.57 20.15
N TYR A 568 3.98 -9.32 19.30
CA TYR A 568 3.90 -9.54 17.86
C TYR A 568 4.41 -10.93 17.48
N THR A 569 3.56 -11.69 16.76
CA THR A 569 3.91 -12.98 16.14
C THR A 569 3.64 -12.89 14.63
N SER A 570 4.63 -13.12 13.80
CA SER A 570 4.51 -13.00 12.34
C SER A 570 3.84 -14.21 11.70
N TRP A 571 3.93 -15.37 12.33
CA TRP A 571 3.49 -16.64 11.75
C TRP A 571 2.11 -17.05 12.27
N THR A 572 1.08 -16.98 11.41
CA THR A 572 -0.32 -17.30 11.76
C THR A 572 -0.69 -18.77 11.56
N ARG A 573 0.18 -19.55 10.91
CA ARG A 573 -0.03 -21.00 10.67
C ARG A 573 0.70 -21.88 11.67
N THR A 574 1.35 -21.28 12.67
CA THR A 574 2.03 -21.96 13.76
C THR A 574 1.17 -21.92 15.02
N ASP A 575 1.49 -22.78 15.97
CA ASP A 575 0.82 -22.83 17.28
C ASP A 575 1.30 -21.72 18.23
N SER A 576 2.28 -20.90 17.82
CA SER A 576 2.96 -19.92 18.68
C SER A 576 1.99 -18.99 19.42
N GLN A 577 0.96 -18.47 18.74
CA GLN A 577 -0.04 -17.61 19.39
C GLN A 577 -0.83 -18.33 20.47
N GLN A 578 -1.30 -19.54 20.16
CA GLN A 578 -2.11 -20.33 21.08
C GLN A 578 -1.28 -20.82 22.27
N LYS A 579 -0.03 -21.17 22.02
CA LYS A 579 0.91 -21.60 23.05
C LYS A 579 1.24 -20.48 24.01
N LEU A 580 1.56 -19.28 23.51
CA LEU A 580 1.76 -18.10 24.34
C LEU A 580 0.51 -17.70 25.12
N LEU A 581 -0.67 -17.76 24.47
CA LEU A 581 -1.95 -17.48 25.14
C LEU A 581 -2.15 -18.42 26.33
N LYS A 582 -2.01 -19.73 26.11
CA LYS A 582 -2.16 -20.75 27.15
C LYS A 582 -1.15 -20.55 28.29
N LEU A 583 0.13 -20.39 27.94
CA LEU A 583 1.20 -20.19 28.92
C LEU A 583 0.93 -18.98 29.81
N LEU A 584 0.55 -17.85 29.23
CA LEU A 584 0.33 -16.62 29.98
C LEU A 584 -0.95 -16.68 30.82
N GLN A 585 -2.02 -17.30 30.32
CA GLN A 585 -3.27 -17.49 31.07
C GLN A 585 -3.09 -18.44 32.25
N GLU A 586 -2.35 -19.55 32.09
CA GLU A 586 -2.01 -20.49 33.16
C GLU A 586 -1.16 -19.86 34.26
N ASN A 587 -0.38 -18.81 33.91
CA ASN A 587 0.37 -18.01 34.86
C ASN A 587 -0.41 -16.79 35.42
N GLY A 588 -1.72 -16.71 35.19
CA GLY A 588 -2.62 -15.73 35.81
C GLY A 588 -2.71 -14.38 35.08
N TYR A 589 -2.14 -14.25 33.86
CA TYR A 589 -2.21 -13.01 33.08
C TYR A 589 -3.47 -12.97 32.23
N ARG A 590 -4.21 -11.84 32.27
CA ARG A 590 -5.33 -11.60 31.36
C ARG A 590 -4.80 -11.33 29.97
N THR A 591 -4.81 -12.38 29.14
CA THR A 591 -4.23 -12.39 27.80
C THR A 591 -5.30 -12.73 26.76
N GLU A 592 -5.32 -12.01 25.64
CA GLU A 592 -6.19 -12.31 24.48
C GLU A 592 -5.43 -12.18 23.17
N ILE A 593 -5.96 -12.82 22.12
CA ILE A 593 -5.43 -12.74 20.74
C ILE A 593 -6.35 -11.84 19.91
N LEU A 594 -5.79 -10.81 19.29
CA LEU A 594 -6.47 -10.06 18.23
C LEU A 594 -6.33 -10.82 16.91
N ALA A 595 -7.38 -11.55 16.56
CA ALA A 595 -7.41 -12.42 15.40
C ALA A 595 -7.86 -11.69 14.10
N PRO A 596 -7.41 -12.16 12.91
CA PRO A 596 -7.79 -11.57 11.62
C PRO A 596 -9.30 -11.58 11.33
N GLN A 597 -10.06 -12.49 11.95
CA GLN A 597 -11.52 -12.61 11.78
C GLN A 597 -12.29 -11.41 12.34
N ILE A 598 -11.68 -10.64 13.25
CA ILE A 598 -12.28 -9.41 13.74
C ILE A 598 -12.24 -8.37 12.61
N ALA A 599 -13.42 -7.88 12.24
CA ALA A 599 -13.55 -6.88 11.19
C ALA A 599 -12.62 -5.70 11.47
N THR A 600 -11.84 -5.30 10.47
CA THR A 600 -10.77 -4.31 10.58
C THR A 600 -11.25 -3.01 11.23
N GLU A 601 -12.44 -2.53 10.86
CA GLU A 601 -13.07 -1.32 11.40
C GLU A 601 -13.47 -1.40 12.89
N LYS A 602 -13.51 -2.63 13.46
CA LYS A 602 -13.92 -2.88 14.85
C LYS A 602 -12.75 -3.22 15.77
N ARG A 603 -11.54 -3.32 15.25
CA ARG A 603 -10.38 -3.77 16.03
C ARG A 603 -10.00 -2.82 17.15
N GLU A 604 -10.00 -1.53 16.89
CA GLU A 604 -9.71 -0.50 17.90
C GLU A 604 -10.73 -0.57 19.06
N GLU A 605 -12.02 -0.54 18.74
CA GLU A 605 -13.09 -0.68 19.73
C GLU A 605 -13.01 -2.01 20.51
N TRP A 606 -12.63 -3.08 19.81
CA TRP A 606 -12.45 -4.40 20.42
C TRP A 606 -11.31 -4.40 21.44
N VAL A 607 -10.17 -3.77 21.13
CA VAL A 607 -9.02 -3.63 22.03
C VAL A 607 -9.38 -2.74 23.21
N ASP A 608 -9.97 -1.57 22.97
CA ASP A 608 -10.35 -0.61 24.02
C ASP A 608 -11.28 -1.24 25.06
N LYS A 609 -12.28 -1.98 24.61
CA LYS A 609 -13.20 -2.70 25.49
C LYS A 609 -12.47 -3.70 26.40
N ARG A 610 -11.47 -4.41 25.87
CA ARG A 610 -10.70 -5.38 26.63
C ARG A 610 -9.71 -4.73 27.60
N VAL A 611 -9.08 -3.66 27.18
CA VAL A 611 -8.22 -2.85 28.04
C VAL A 611 -9.01 -2.30 29.24
N LYS A 612 -10.24 -1.81 29.02
CA LYS A 612 -11.15 -1.39 30.10
C LYS A 612 -11.53 -2.55 31.02
N ASN A 613 -11.60 -3.76 30.49
CA ASN A 613 -11.88 -4.97 31.26
C ASN A 613 -10.63 -5.59 31.91
N GLY A 614 -9.50 -4.90 31.89
CA GLY A 614 -8.27 -5.30 32.59
C GLY A 614 -7.36 -6.22 31.78
N LEU A 615 -7.39 -6.19 30.45
CA LEU A 615 -6.41 -6.88 29.59
C LEU A 615 -4.99 -6.40 29.94
N GLN A 616 -4.08 -7.37 30.16
CA GLN A 616 -2.67 -7.10 30.49
C GLN A 616 -1.75 -7.39 29.29
N VAL A 617 -2.06 -8.45 28.53
CA VAL A 617 -1.25 -8.86 27.39
C VAL A 617 -2.14 -9.04 26.15
N LEU A 618 -1.74 -8.44 25.05
CA LEU A 618 -2.36 -8.60 23.73
C LEU A 618 -1.40 -9.32 22.81
N ILE A 619 -1.81 -10.43 22.21
CA ILE A 619 -1.05 -11.14 21.19
C ILE A 619 -1.69 -10.84 19.84
N THR A 620 -0.88 -10.49 18.83
CA THR A 620 -1.42 -10.26 17.50
C THR A 620 -0.38 -10.45 16.39
N ASN A 621 -0.86 -10.60 15.16
CA ASN A 621 0.00 -10.49 13.99
C ASN A 621 0.17 -9.00 13.62
N PRO A 622 1.38 -8.54 13.28
CA PRO A 622 1.61 -7.14 12.87
C PRO A 622 0.61 -6.65 11.80
N ARG A 623 0.27 -7.49 10.83
CA ARG A 623 -0.71 -7.14 9.77
C ARG A 623 -2.11 -6.83 10.28
N CYS A 624 -2.45 -7.23 11.49
CA CYS A 624 -3.74 -6.88 12.09
C CYS A 624 -3.79 -5.43 12.57
N VAL A 625 -2.62 -4.83 12.82
CA VAL A 625 -2.47 -3.50 13.45
C VAL A 625 -1.52 -2.57 12.69
N GLU A 626 -1.03 -2.99 11.51
CA GLU A 626 0.05 -2.38 10.73
C GLU A 626 -0.18 -0.90 10.41
N THR A 627 -1.41 -0.47 10.34
CA THR A 627 -1.71 0.91 9.98
C THR A 627 -2.83 1.49 10.85
N GLY A 628 -2.54 2.55 11.60
CA GLY A 628 -3.50 3.51 12.13
C GLY A 628 -4.34 3.09 13.35
N LEU A 629 -4.07 1.95 14.00
CA LEU A 629 -4.69 1.61 15.28
C LEU A 629 -3.96 2.30 16.43
N ASP A 630 -4.71 2.97 17.30
CA ASP A 630 -4.16 3.57 18.51
C ASP A 630 -4.05 2.50 19.61
N LEU A 631 -2.83 2.04 19.89
CA LEU A 631 -2.52 1.04 20.91
C LEU A 631 -1.78 1.64 22.12
N ASN A 632 -2.04 2.90 22.44
CA ASN A 632 -1.37 3.68 23.47
C ASN A 632 -1.44 3.08 24.89
N ALA A 633 -2.36 2.14 25.10
CA ALA A 633 -2.46 1.42 26.37
C ALA A 633 -1.30 0.42 26.60
N PHE A 634 -0.55 0.07 25.57
CA PHE A 634 0.56 -0.88 25.63
C PHE A 634 1.88 -0.15 25.53
N THR A 635 2.58 -0.07 26.63
CA THR A 635 3.86 0.65 26.74
C THR A 635 5.08 -0.22 26.45
N THR A 636 4.90 -1.54 26.43
CA THR A 636 5.94 -2.52 26.08
C THR A 636 5.50 -3.35 24.88
N ILE A 637 6.40 -3.48 23.89
CA ILE A 637 6.18 -4.33 22.71
C ILE A 637 7.24 -5.42 22.69
N ILE A 638 6.83 -6.67 22.51
CA ILE A 638 7.71 -7.82 22.32
C ILE A 638 7.55 -8.33 20.89
N PHE A 639 8.60 -8.26 20.09
CA PHE A 639 8.67 -8.92 18.79
C PHE A 639 9.12 -10.37 19.00
N TYR A 640 8.15 -11.28 19.14
CA TYR A 640 8.41 -12.70 19.34
C TYR A 640 8.95 -13.37 18.09
N SER A 641 8.39 -13.06 16.94
CA SER A 641 8.88 -13.52 15.65
C SER A 641 9.01 -12.38 14.67
N MET A 642 10.11 -12.38 13.91
CA MET A 642 10.35 -11.43 12.82
C MET A 642 10.04 -12.08 11.48
N GLY A 643 9.33 -11.37 10.61
CA GLY A 643 9.09 -11.76 9.23
C GLY A 643 10.02 -11.03 8.26
N TYR A 644 10.14 -11.54 7.04
CA TYR A 644 10.74 -10.77 5.94
C TYR A 644 9.68 -9.85 5.34
N ASN A 645 10.04 -8.59 5.14
CA ASN A 645 9.29 -7.64 4.32
C ASN A 645 9.82 -7.61 2.90
#